data_ce4b07e9f0d951177808356f58c26f93
#
_entry.id   ce4b07e9f0d951177808356f58c26f93
#
_cell.length_a   1.000
_cell.length_b   1.000
_cell.length_c   1.000
_cell.angle_alpha   90.00
_cell.angle_beta   90.00
_cell.angle_gamma   90.00
#
_symmetry.space_group_name_H-M   'P 1'
#
loop_
_entity.id
_entity.type
_entity.pdbx_description
1 polymer ?
#
loop_
_entity_poly.entity_id
_entity_poly.type
_entity_poly.pdbx_seq_one_letter_code
_entity_poly.pdbx_strand_id
1 'polypeptide(L)'
;MSTFTHLHVHSYYSLLDGIPGIEQLIQQARKLKMKHLALTDHNALYGAVMFFKQAQEAGIHPIIGSEITLRDKSKLVLLVKNETGYRNLCMLLSAGHLRGGHLKFDIDLKDVFRYRNGLIALSGGQQGKIWQLAKERKIEEAEAYCRQMKAAWGDAFYMELQHFRPNDFLVNIRLRDLAIQHHIPLVASNDVHFLSAEDWPLRRVLHAIDQNMLVDKIGSAGSREQYLKSADEMKALFHKFPGALANSEKIARQCQFEFSLGKPIFPKIDLPKGETSFSYLWKIAFDGAKERYQPLTKKFISRLNYELNTINELGFSDYFLIVKDIVDYCNREGIPCVGRGSAGDSVVSYVLGITQVDPLRYNLYFERFLNPERADPPDIDLDICWKNRDRVLDYVYKKYGETRTAMICTFNTFQLRSSIRDVARTFGFPEDEISTITKYLPHYGIQQLSQAIENLPECRDLQQNADVFKQVLEIAKRIADFPRHQSIHPGGVIIAPDRITHYTPLQVAGKGIIVSHYDMYSIEPLGLVKMDLLGVRSLSIVTDCLNQVKGIYQKLQGNGEKGAISDPIETAEPQNNLAETFNFSRTSKKHPRVQETPPEKNIYQYCIEKGKIVREDIAPYLRPDHFPFLDIRKNHLSPLDLRMIPENDSHVTRLLRSGLSMGCFQTESPGMRGLLKKMQIDDVDDVITAVALIRPGAANSGMKDLYIQRRAGLAEVEYVHHSLKPVLEDTYGGVVYQEQVMQVAAEVAGFSLSQADVLRKAMTKSRNKKTLLSMHQDFID
;
A
#
# COMPACT_ATOMS: atom_id res chain seq x y z
N MET A 1 21.83 30.15 17.47
CA MET A 1 20.60 29.73 16.80
C MET A 1 20.94 29.42 15.35
N SER A 2 20.53 28.30 14.81
CA SER A 2 20.81 27.91 13.40
C SER A 2 20.21 28.97 12.46
N THR A 3 21.06 29.55 11.61
CA THR A 3 20.67 30.58 10.63
C THR A 3 20.59 30.00 9.21
N PHE A 4 20.49 28.68 9.09
CA PHE A 4 20.49 27.97 7.82
C PHE A 4 19.47 26.82 7.82
N THR A 5 18.79 26.63 6.71
CA THR A 5 17.85 25.53 6.46
C THR A 5 18.23 24.80 5.19
N HIS A 6 18.33 23.46 5.23
CA HIS A 6 18.47 22.63 4.04
C HIS A 6 17.14 22.59 3.26
N LEU A 7 17.15 23.11 2.03
CA LEU A 7 15.99 23.23 1.15
C LEU A 7 16.01 22.24 -0.03
N HIS A 8 17.12 21.52 -0.23
CA HIS A 8 17.32 20.55 -1.31
C HIS A 8 17.86 19.27 -0.68
N VAL A 9 16.95 18.32 -0.42
CA VAL A 9 17.23 17.12 0.39
C VAL A 9 16.47 15.93 -0.16
N HIS A 10 17.16 14.83 -0.35
CA HIS A 10 16.64 13.56 -0.86
C HIS A 10 16.61 12.50 0.24
N SER A 11 15.57 11.71 0.24
CA SER A 11 15.46 10.48 1.03
C SER A 11 15.60 9.24 0.12
N TYR A 12 15.54 8.05 0.71
CA TYR A 12 15.50 6.79 -0.03
C TYR A 12 14.27 6.66 -0.96
N TYR A 13 13.31 7.62 -0.91
CA TYR A 13 12.23 7.76 -1.88
C TYR A 13 12.66 8.48 -3.17
N SER A 14 13.86 9.05 -3.22
CA SER A 14 14.61 9.27 -4.48
C SER A 14 15.21 7.93 -4.87
N LEU A 15 14.37 7.05 -5.49
CA LEU A 15 14.61 5.63 -5.66
C LEU A 15 15.98 5.36 -6.29
N LEU A 16 16.76 4.47 -5.68
CA LEU A 16 18.11 4.07 -6.11
C LEU A 16 19.14 5.21 -6.17
N ASP A 17 18.86 6.36 -5.51
CA ASP A 17 19.76 7.52 -5.46
C ASP A 17 19.93 8.09 -4.05
N GLY A 18 18.85 8.42 -3.36
CA GLY A 18 18.89 8.87 -1.96
C GLY A 18 19.09 7.71 -0.98
N ILE A 19 19.84 7.96 0.09
CA ILE A 19 20.17 6.93 1.09
C ILE A 19 19.33 7.04 2.36
N PRO A 20 19.14 8.25 2.97
CA PRO A 20 18.55 8.32 4.30
C PRO A 20 17.07 7.95 4.31
N GLY A 21 16.68 7.05 5.20
CA GLY A 21 15.29 6.87 5.56
C GLY A 21 14.73 8.11 6.24
N ILE A 22 13.41 8.32 6.18
CA ILE A 22 12.75 9.51 6.76
C ILE A 22 13.09 9.67 8.25
N GLU A 23 12.99 8.60 9.03
CA GLU A 23 13.29 8.63 10.46
C GLU A 23 14.76 9.02 10.72
N GLN A 24 15.69 8.44 9.99
CA GLN A 24 17.13 8.73 10.11
C GLN A 24 17.44 10.18 9.77
N LEU A 25 16.81 10.73 8.73
CA LEU A 25 16.94 12.11 8.30
C LEU A 25 16.50 13.08 9.41
N ILE A 26 15.35 12.81 10.01
CA ILE A 26 14.79 13.63 11.09
C ILE A 26 15.63 13.52 12.37
N GLN A 27 16.09 12.33 12.73
CA GLN A 27 16.97 12.13 13.88
C GLN A 27 18.30 12.91 13.72
N GLN A 28 18.89 12.89 12.52
CA GLN A 28 20.10 13.64 12.24
C GLN A 28 19.87 15.16 12.25
N ALA A 29 18.77 15.63 11.66
CA ALA A 29 18.39 17.03 11.70
C ALA A 29 18.18 17.52 13.15
N ARG A 30 17.59 16.70 14.02
CA ARG A 30 17.43 16.98 15.45
C ARG A 30 18.78 17.07 16.18
N LYS A 31 19.71 16.15 15.90
CA LYS A 31 21.09 16.18 16.45
C LYS A 31 21.79 17.47 16.04
N LEU A 32 21.62 17.92 14.81
CA LEU A 32 22.18 19.18 14.27
C LEU A 32 21.37 20.42 14.68
N LYS A 33 20.34 20.26 15.55
CA LYS A 33 19.48 21.34 16.08
C LYS A 33 18.81 22.19 15.00
N MET A 34 18.43 21.56 13.89
CA MET A 34 17.69 22.21 12.81
C MET A 34 16.24 22.49 13.22
N LYS A 35 15.74 23.68 12.89
CA LYS A 35 14.34 24.07 13.14
C LYS A 35 13.42 23.76 11.96
N HIS A 36 13.97 23.79 10.76
CA HIS A 36 13.28 23.55 9.51
C HIS A 36 14.07 22.55 8.67
N LEU A 37 13.39 21.73 7.90
CA LEU A 37 14.02 20.81 6.96
C LEU A 37 13.08 20.61 5.77
N ALA A 38 13.62 20.62 4.55
CA ALA A 38 12.85 20.26 3.36
C ALA A 38 13.03 18.78 3.01
N LEU A 39 12.04 18.22 2.31
CA LEU A 39 12.12 16.98 1.57
C LEU A 39 11.75 17.27 0.12
N THR A 40 12.68 16.96 -0.80
CA THR A 40 12.58 17.30 -2.24
C THR A 40 12.98 16.14 -3.12
N ASP A 41 12.40 14.97 -2.89
CA ASP A 41 12.69 13.77 -3.66
C ASP A 41 12.47 13.94 -5.18
N HIS A 42 13.19 13.17 -5.99
CA HIS A 42 13.16 13.25 -7.45
C HIS A 42 11.78 12.96 -8.03
N ASN A 43 11.17 13.97 -8.67
CA ASN A 43 9.89 13.86 -9.40
C ASN A 43 8.77 13.19 -8.60
N ALA A 44 8.82 13.25 -7.27
CA ALA A 44 7.94 12.47 -6.40
C ALA A 44 7.64 13.16 -5.07
N LEU A 45 6.55 12.72 -4.43
CA LEU A 45 6.16 13.06 -3.06
C LEU A 45 5.96 11.81 -2.18
N TYR A 46 6.54 10.66 -2.53
CA TYR A 46 6.27 9.38 -1.88
C TYR A 46 6.37 9.41 -0.35
N GLY A 47 7.41 10.06 0.18
CA GLY A 47 7.68 10.16 1.61
C GLY A 47 7.07 11.38 2.30
N ALA A 48 6.36 12.26 1.58
CA ALA A 48 5.99 13.59 2.09
C ALA A 48 5.09 13.56 3.34
N VAL A 49 4.09 12.68 3.38
CA VAL A 49 3.15 12.56 4.53
C VAL A 49 3.87 12.00 5.76
N MET A 50 4.66 10.95 5.57
CA MET A 50 5.46 10.34 6.65
C MET A 50 6.48 11.34 7.21
N PHE A 51 7.18 12.05 6.32
CA PHE A 51 8.13 13.10 6.69
C PHE A 51 7.46 14.22 7.47
N PHE A 52 6.32 14.71 7.00
CA PHE A 52 5.57 15.76 7.68
C PHE A 52 5.20 15.36 9.11
N LYS A 53 4.59 14.19 9.27
CA LYS A 53 4.17 13.67 10.58
C LYS A 53 5.33 13.52 11.55
N GLN A 54 6.40 12.83 11.14
CA GLN A 54 7.54 12.56 12.00
C GLN A 54 8.36 13.82 12.31
N ALA A 55 8.46 14.79 11.39
CA ALA A 55 9.13 16.04 11.62
C ALA A 55 8.39 16.89 12.65
N GLN A 56 7.07 16.99 12.57
CA GLN A 56 6.25 17.67 13.58
C GLN A 56 6.40 17.03 14.96
N GLU A 57 6.34 15.71 15.06
CA GLU A 57 6.55 14.96 16.31
C GLU A 57 7.95 15.23 16.91
N ALA A 58 8.95 15.48 16.06
CA ALA A 58 10.31 15.81 16.48
C ALA A 58 10.53 17.32 16.78
N GLY A 59 9.51 18.17 16.58
CA GLY A 59 9.61 19.63 16.75
C GLY A 59 10.38 20.34 15.63
N ILE A 60 10.45 19.73 14.44
CA ILE A 60 11.05 20.29 13.23
C ILE A 60 9.93 20.70 12.27
N HIS A 61 9.97 21.96 11.77
CA HIS A 61 9.01 22.40 10.77
C HIS A 61 9.32 21.78 9.39
N PRO A 62 8.44 20.92 8.82
CA PRO A 62 8.67 20.28 7.56
C PRO A 62 8.37 21.21 6.38
N ILE A 63 9.20 21.18 5.35
CA ILE A 63 8.98 21.86 4.08
C ILE A 63 8.82 20.79 3.00
N ILE A 64 7.65 20.75 2.36
CA ILE A 64 7.36 19.80 1.30
C ILE A 64 7.78 20.39 -0.04
N GLY A 65 8.43 19.59 -0.86
CA GLY A 65 8.85 19.97 -2.19
C GLY A 65 9.20 18.76 -3.07
N SER A 66 9.68 19.02 -4.27
CA SER A 66 10.22 17.99 -5.17
C SER A 66 11.25 18.60 -6.09
N GLU A 67 12.30 17.86 -6.39
CA GLU A 67 13.20 18.18 -7.48
C GLU A 67 12.58 17.66 -8.78
N ILE A 68 12.36 18.58 -9.73
CA ILE A 68 11.70 18.30 -11.00
C ILE A 68 12.75 18.22 -12.13
N THR A 69 12.76 17.10 -12.83
CA THR A 69 13.61 16.90 -14.03
C THR A 69 12.85 17.33 -15.28
N LEU A 70 13.37 18.31 -16.00
CA LEU A 70 12.80 18.79 -17.27
C LEU A 70 13.18 17.87 -18.43
N ARG A 71 12.47 18.00 -19.56
CA ARG A 71 12.72 17.22 -20.78
C ARG A 71 14.14 17.38 -21.33
N ASP A 72 14.77 18.54 -21.13
CA ASP A 72 16.17 18.80 -21.49
C ASP A 72 17.18 18.27 -20.46
N LYS A 73 16.71 17.50 -19.47
CA LYS A 73 17.47 16.93 -18.37
C LYS A 73 17.95 17.93 -17.32
N SER A 74 17.68 19.21 -17.47
CA SER A 74 17.94 20.17 -16.39
C SER A 74 16.93 20.00 -15.24
N LYS A 75 17.30 20.45 -14.06
CA LYS A 75 16.51 20.30 -12.85
C LYS A 75 16.09 21.64 -12.26
N LEU A 76 14.97 21.62 -11.53
CA LEU A 76 14.46 22.71 -10.71
C LEU A 76 13.99 22.12 -9.38
N VAL A 77 14.16 22.84 -8.28
CA VAL A 77 13.56 22.46 -6.98
C VAL A 77 12.33 23.33 -6.75
N LEU A 78 11.19 22.68 -6.50
CA LEU A 78 9.94 23.35 -6.21
C LEU A 78 9.55 23.09 -4.76
N LEU A 79 9.31 24.16 -3.98
CA LEU A 79 8.93 24.11 -2.58
C LEU A 79 7.50 24.63 -2.41
N VAL A 80 6.72 23.95 -1.61
CA VAL A 80 5.31 24.28 -1.35
C VAL A 80 5.20 25.38 -0.32
N LYS A 81 4.53 26.50 -0.68
CA LYS A 81 4.23 27.60 0.25
C LYS A 81 2.96 27.37 1.05
N ASN A 82 1.92 26.87 0.38
CA ASN A 82 0.55 26.77 0.91
C ASN A 82 -0.22 25.66 0.17
N GLU A 83 -1.48 25.47 0.53
CA GLU A 83 -2.35 24.45 -0.07
C GLU A 83 -2.47 24.55 -1.60
N THR A 84 -2.55 25.75 -2.16
CA THR A 84 -2.57 25.96 -3.61
C THR A 84 -1.28 25.43 -4.25
N GLY A 85 -0.13 25.69 -3.63
CA GLY A 85 1.16 25.17 -4.10
C GLY A 85 1.23 23.65 -4.03
N TYR A 86 0.73 23.03 -2.96
CA TYR A 86 0.68 21.58 -2.84
C TYR A 86 -0.17 20.95 -3.95
N ARG A 87 -1.39 21.45 -4.17
CA ARG A 87 -2.27 20.99 -5.26
C ARG A 87 -1.63 21.14 -6.64
N ASN A 88 -0.98 22.28 -6.88
CA ASN A 88 -0.27 22.53 -8.13
C ASN A 88 0.92 21.60 -8.32
N LEU A 89 1.69 21.32 -7.26
CA LEU A 89 2.80 20.36 -7.34
C LEU A 89 2.28 18.94 -7.62
N CYS A 90 1.20 18.52 -6.97
CA CYS A 90 0.55 17.23 -7.26
C CYS A 90 0.08 17.13 -8.71
N MET A 91 -0.53 18.19 -9.25
CA MET A 91 -0.97 18.24 -10.65
C MET A 91 0.20 18.22 -11.63
N LEU A 92 1.29 18.96 -11.34
CA LEU A 92 2.50 18.98 -12.16
C LEU A 92 3.15 17.59 -12.22
N LEU A 93 3.37 16.96 -11.07
CA LEU A 93 3.94 15.62 -10.98
C LEU A 93 3.07 14.60 -11.71
N SER A 94 1.75 14.67 -11.49
CA SER A 94 0.80 13.79 -12.21
C SER A 94 0.89 13.97 -13.72
N ALA A 95 0.92 15.21 -14.21
CA ALA A 95 1.04 15.49 -15.63
C ALA A 95 2.32 14.89 -16.22
N GLY A 96 3.45 14.98 -15.50
CA GLY A 96 4.73 14.44 -15.92
C GLY A 96 4.75 12.92 -15.99
N HIS A 97 4.26 12.26 -14.96
CA HIS A 97 4.21 10.79 -14.89
C HIS A 97 3.20 10.19 -15.86
N LEU A 98 2.02 10.81 -16.02
CA LEU A 98 1.00 10.32 -16.92
C LEU A 98 1.39 10.50 -18.40
N ARG A 99 2.06 11.60 -18.74
CA ARG A 99 2.60 11.85 -20.09
C ARG A 99 3.79 10.94 -20.38
N GLY A 100 4.71 10.79 -19.45
CA GLY A 100 5.90 9.95 -19.59
C GLY A 100 5.58 8.47 -19.68
N GLY A 101 4.51 8.02 -19.01
CA GLY A 101 4.15 6.62 -18.87
C GLY A 101 5.01 5.90 -17.81
N HIS A 102 5.03 4.58 -17.86
CA HIS A 102 5.72 3.78 -16.85
C HIS A 102 7.23 4.09 -16.79
N LEU A 103 7.74 4.37 -15.60
CA LEU A 103 9.16 4.68 -15.29
C LEU A 103 9.74 5.90 -16.00
N LYS A 104 8.91 6.74 -16.61
CA LYS A 104 9.38 7.96 -17.30
C LYS A 104 8.64 9.17 -16.77
N PHE A 105 9.35 10.27 -16.68
CA PHE A 105 8.81 11.56 -16.32
C PHE A 105 9.05 12.55 -17.48
N ASP A 106 7.99 13.20 -17.95
CA ASP A 106 8.04 14.07 -19.13
C ASP A 106 7.34 15.40 -18.87
N ILE A 107 8.13 16.41 -18.50
CA ILE A 107 7.68 17.77 -18.21
C ILE A 107 8.58 18.77 -18.95
N ASP A 108 7.97 19.81 -19.48
CA ASP A 108 8.69 20.96 -19.99
C ASP A 108 8.50 22.21 -19.09
N LEU A 109 9.24 23.27 -19.40
CA LEU A 109 9.19 24.50 -18.60
C LEU A 109 7.81 25.20 -18.67
N LYS A 110 7.04 25.02 -19.74
CA LYS A 110 5.69 25.58 -19.88
C LYS A 110 4.73 24.93 -18.88
N ASP A 111 4.87 23.62 -18.68
CA ASP A 111 4.09 22.90 -17.65
C ASP A 111 4.40 23.46 -16.26
N VAL A 112 5.70 23.68 -15.94
CA VAL A 112 6.11 24.24 -14.64
C VAL A 112 5.53 25.65 -14.46
N PHE A 113 5.52 26.48 -15.48
CA PHE A 113 4.91 27.81 -15.42
C PHE A 113 3.40 27.75 -15.24
N ARG A 114 2.71 26.78 -15.82
CA ARG A 114 1.26 26.58 -15.66
C ARG A 114 0.89 26.31 -14.21
N TYR A 115 1.67 25.53 -13.48
CA TYR A 115 1.38 25.08 -12.10
C TYR A 115 2.19 25.82 -11.02
N ARG A 116 2.77 27.00 -11.31
CA ARG A 116 3.69 27.69 -10.40
C ARG A 116 3.06 28.35 -9.17
N ASN A 117 1.76 28.61 -9.19
CA ASN A 117 1.11 29.38 -8.13
C ASN A 117 1.20 28.65 -6.76
N GLY A 118 1.59 29.39 -5.72
CA GLY A 118 1.78 28.85 -4.38
C GLY A 118 3.06 28.03 -4.17
N LEU A 119 3.97 28.05 -5.17
CA LEU A 119 5.28 27.41 -5.09
C LEU A 119 6.41 28.43 -5.03
N ILE A 120 7.57 28.03 -4.54
CA ILE A 120 8.87 28.70 -4.69
C ILE A 120 9.74 27.81 -5.56
N ALA A 121 10.48 28.41 -6.51
CA ALA A 121 11.43 27.70 -7.38
C ALA A 121 12.87 28.05 -7.05
N LEU A 122 13.72 27.00 -6.88
CA LEU A 122 15.16 27.14 -6.87
C LEU A 122 15.70 26.67 -8.22
N SER A 123 16.82 27.27 -8.67
CA SER A 123 17.34 27.05 -10.04
C SER A 123 17.92 25.65 -10.30
N GLY A 124 17.88 24.72 -9.34
CA GLY A 124 18.28 23.31 -9.51
C GLY A 124 19.78 23.05 -9.34
N GLY A 125 20.50 23.96 -8.71
CA GLY A 125 21.92 23.80 -8.36
C GLY A 125 22.78 23.41 -9.57
N GLN A 126 23.73 22.49 -9.38
CA GLN A 126 24.68 22.07 -10.43
C GLN A 126 24.02 21.35 -11.63
N GLN A 127 22.83 20.79 -11.41
CA GLN A 127 22.03 20.15 -12.48
C GLN A 127 21.01 21.11 -13.11
N GLY A 128 20.88 22.32 -12.58
CA GLY A 128 20.02 23.36 -13.12
C GLY A 128 20.56 24.00 -14.39
N LYS A 129 19.66 24.45 -15.26
CA LYS A 129 20.01 25.03 -16.57
C LYS A 129 20.96 26.21 -16.48
N ILE A 130 20.71 27.14 -15.54
CA ILE A 130 21.50 28.36 -15.37
C ILE A 130 22.93 28.03 -14.94
N TRP A 131 23.11 27.09 -14.01
CA TRP A 131 24.42 26.66 -13.56
C TRP A 131 25.24 26.03 -14.68
N GLN A 132 24.61 25.15 -15.49
CA GLN A 132 25.24 24.50 -16.63
C GLN A 132 25.72 25.53 -17.66
N LEU A 133 24.86 26.49 -18.05
CA LEU A 133 25.20 27.56 -18.97
C LEU A 133 26.32 28.46 -18.43
N ALA A 134 26.28 28.83 -17.14
CA ALA A 134 27.34 29.61 -16.48
C ALA A 134 28.68 28.87 -16.44
N LYS A 135 28.66 27.55 -16.22
CA LYS A 135 29.84 26.68 -16.29
C LYS A 135 30.45 26.66 -17.67
N GLU A 136 29.62 26.51 -18.71
CA GLU A 136 30.00 26.50 -20.13
C GLU A 136 30.34 27.91 -20.68
N ARG A 137 30.22 28.97 -19.86
CA ARG A 137 30.41 30.38 -20.20
C ARG A 137 29.44 30.90 -21.31
N LYS A 138 28.27 30.28 -21.45
CA LYS A 138 27.19 30.73 -22.31
C LYS A 138 26.33 31.78 -21.62
N ILE A 139 26.93 32.95 -21.38
CA ILE A 139 26.31 33.96 -20.49
C ILE A 139 25.03 34.54 -21.08
N GLU A 140 24.97 34.82 -22.38
CA GLU A 140 23.79 35.38 -23.05
C GLU A 140 22.56 34.43 -22.92
N GLU A 141 22.79 33.11 -23.10
CA GLU A 141 21.73 32.09 -22.91
C GLU A 141 21.31 32.01 -21.44
N ALA A 142 22.26 32.11 -20.52
CA ALA A 142 21.97 32.12 -19.07
C ALA A 142 21.12 33.34 -18.70
N GLU A 143 21.45 34.54 -19.23
CA GLU A 143 20.68 35.77 -19.03
C GLU A 143 19.25 35.64 -19.58
N ALA A 144 19.09 35.10 -20.77
CA ALA A 144 17.80 34.91 -21.41
C ALA A 144 16.91 33.98 -20.54
N TYR A 145 17.51 32.92 -20.00
CA TYR A 145 16.80 31.99 -19.10
C TYR A 145 16.47 32.66 -17.74
N CYS A 146 17.40 33.47 -17.17
CA CYS A 146 17.14 34.25 -15.96
C CYS A 146 15.95 35.20 -16.13
N ARG A 147 15.90 35.95 -17.28
CA ARG A 147 14.77 36.84 -17.60
C ARG A 147 13.46 36.05 -17.67
N GLN A 148 13.45 34.91 -18.33
CA GLN A 148 12.27 34.05 -18.46
C GLN A 148 11.77 33.56 -17.10
N MET A 149 12.68 33.08 -16.26
CA MET A 149 12.33 32.60 -14.91
C MET A 149 11.84 33.73 -14.01
N LYS A 150 12.54 34.89 -14.01
CA LYS A 150 12.13 36.06 -13.23
C LYS A 150 10.76 36.61 -13.66
N ALA A 151 10.50 36.65 -14.96
CA ALA A 151 9.20 37.07 -15.50
C ALA A 151 8.06 36.13 -15.07
N ALA A 152 8.32 34.82 -15.00
CA ALA A 152 7.31 33.84 -14.62
C ALA A 152 7.05 33.77 -13.12
N TRP A 153 8.10 33.88 -12.28
CA TRP A 153 8.07 33.60 -10.84
C TRP A 153 8.15 34.85 -9.97
N GLY A 154 8.61 35.97 -10.49
CA GLY A 154 8.87 37.19 -9.72
C GLY A 154 9.82 36.93 -8.57
N ASP A 155 9.44 37.28 -7.36
CA ASP A 155 10.26 37.13 -6.15
C ASP A 155 10.21 35.72 -5.54
N ALA A 156 9.45 34.80 -6.13
CA ALA A 156 9.41 33.39 -5.72
C ALA A 156 10.46 32.53 -6.46
N PHE A 157 11.34 33.13 -7.28
CA PHE A 157 12.47 32.44 -7.91
C PHE A 157 13.78 32.80 -7.22
N TYR A 158 14.58 31.77 -6.88
CA TYR A 158 15.88 31.91 -6.24
C TYR A 158 16.98 31.24 -7.06
N MET A 159 18.13 31.92 -7.18
CA MET A 159 19.35 31.37 -7.79
C MET A 159 20.05 30.49 -6.76
N GLU A 160 20.09 29.21 -6.99
CA GLU A 160 20.66 28.21 -6.08
C GLU A 160 22.17 28.07 -6.27
N LEU A 161 22.91 28.23 -5.20
CA LEU A 161 24.36 28.04 -5.14
C LEU A 161 24.69 26.72 -4.43
N GLN A 162 25.57 25.94 -5.05
CA GLN A 162 26.12 24.70 -4.50
C GLN A 162 27.65 24.73 -4.61
N HIS A 163 28.36 24.10 -3.65
CA HIS A 163 29.80 24.11 -3.61
C HIS A 163 30.35 22.75 -3.17
N PHE A 164 30.67 21.87 -4.12
CA PHE A 164 31.18 20.53 -3.87
C PHE A 164 32.67 20.39 -4.23
N ARG A 165 33.20 21.29 -5.07
CA ARG A 165 34.60 21.30 -5.54
C ARG A 165 35.15 22.71 -5.58
N PRO A 166 36.47 22.92 -5.43
CA PRO A 166 37.05 24.26 -5.44
C PRO A 166 36.65 25.10 -6.67
N ASN A 167 36.55 24.48 -7.85
CA ASN A 167 36.20 25.19 -9.08
C ASN A 167 34.75 25.67 -9.13
N ASP A 168 33.84 25.14 -8.31
CA ASP A 168 32.46 25.58 -8.23
C ASP A 168 32.34 27.04 -7.74
N PHE A 169 33.33 27.50 -7.01
CA PHE A 169 33.41 28.89 -6.58
C PHE A 169 33.37 29.89 -7.74
N LEU A 170 34.09 29.62 -8.82
CA LEU A 170 34.08 30.48 -10.01
C LEU A 170 32.72 30.51 -10.70
N VAL A 171 32.02 29.38 -10.74
CA VAL A 171 30.65 29.31 -11.29
C VAL A 171 29.70 30.09 -10.37
N ASN A 172 29.81 29.93 -9.05
CA ASN A 172 28.99 30.66 -8.08
C ASN A 172 29.19 32.20 -8.17
N ILE A 173 30.39 32.68 -8.50
CA ILE A 173 30.62 34.12 -8.77
C ILE A 173 29.81 34.57 -9.99
N ARG A 174 29.83 33.80 -11.11
CA ARG A 174 29.05 34.13 -12.31
C ARG A 174 27.55 34.10 -12.03
N LEU A 175 27.09 33.11 -11.25
CA LEU A 175 25.68 33.04 -10.82
C LEU A 175 25.30 34.25 -9.98
N ARG A 176 26.16 34.69 -9.08
CA ARG A 176 25.95 35.91 -8.29
C ARG A 176 25.80 37.12 -9.18
N ASP A 177 26.71 37.30 -10.15
CA ASP A 177 26.70 38.46 -11.04
C ASP A 177 25.40 38.46 -11.91
N LEU A 178 24.99 37.30 -12.47
CA LEU A 178 23.70 37.15 -13.14
C LEU A 178 22.51 37.44 -12.20
N ALA A 179 22.58 36.98 -10.95
CA ALA A 179 21.52 37.20 -9.96
C ALA A 179 21.36 38.68 -9.61
N ILE A 180 22.47 39.42 -9.45
CA ILE A 180 22.46 40.87 -9.24
C ILE A 180 21.86 41.60 -10.42
N GLN A 181 22.29 41.27 -11.65
CA GLN A 181 21.85 41.89 -12.90
C GLN A 181 20.34 41.73 -13.12
N HIS A 182 19.79 40.57 -12.76
CA HIS A 182 18.36 40.24 -12.97
C HIS A 182 17.51 40.33 -11.68
N HIS A 183 18.02 40.91 -10.59
CA HIS A 183 17.34 41.05 -9.31
C HIS A 183 16.74 39.72 -8.80
N ILE A 184 17.54 38.63 -8.90
CA ILE A 184 17.16 37.29 -8.42
C ILE A 184 17.90 37.06 -7.08
N PRO A 185 17.20 36.74 -5.98
CA PRO A 185 17.87 36.43 -4.72
C PRO A 185 18.64 35.12 -4.80
N LEU A 186 19.82 35.08 -4.17
CA LEU A 186 20.64 33.88 -4.04
C LEU A 186 20.16 33.01 -2.88
N VAL A 187 20.28 31.70 -3.02
CA VAL A 187 20.07 30.73 -1.92
C VAL A 187 21.16 29.66 -1.93
N ALA A 188 21.72 29.32 -0.76
CA ALA A 188 22.68 28.23 -0.62
C ALA A 188 21.96 26.92 -0.33
N SER A 189 22.41 25.84 -0.97
CA SER A 189 21.96 24.47 -0.70
C SER A 189 23.11 23.46 -0.78
N ASN A 190 22.87 22.22 -0.35
CA ASN A 190 23.87 21.16 -0.40
C ASN A 190 23.43 19.90 -1.17
N ASP A 191 22.25 19.90 -1.79
CA ASP A 191 21.72 18.75 -2.56
C ASP A 191 21.99 17.43 -1.82
N VAL A 192 21.36 17.29 -0.67
CA VAL A 192 21.65 16.24 0.31
C VAL A 192 21.11 14.90 -0.17
N HIS A 193 21.98 13.88 -0.28
CA HIS A 193 21.62 12.51 -0.65
C HIS A 193 21.96 11.49 0.42
N PHE A 194 22.72 11.86 1.44
CA PHE A 194 23.16 10.99 2.54
C PHE A 194 23.44 11.77 3.82
N LEU A 195 23.61 11.07 4.93
CA LEU A 195 23.81 11.69 6.24
C LEU A 195 25.27 12.02 6.54
N SER A 196 26.19 11.22 6.01
CA SER A 196 27.64 11.43 6.20
C SER A 196 28.42 11.12 4.92
N ALA A 197 29.63 11.66 4.80
CA ALA A 197 30.50 11.45 3.63
C ALA A 197 30.90 9.96 3.41
N GLU A 198 30.84 9.14 4.47
CA GLU A 198 31.09 7.70 4.43
C GLU A 198 30.00 6.92 3.71
N ASP A 199 28.84 7.51 3.50
CA ASP A 199 27.70 6.88 2.79
C ASP A 199 27.85 6.96 1.26
N TRP A 200 28.73 7.81 0.75
CA TRP A 200 28.90 7.99 -0.69
C TRP A 200 29.17 6.70 -1.50
N PRO A 201 29.99 5.72 -1.01
CA PRO A 201 30.17 4.47 -1.73
C PRO A 201 28.87 3.67 -1.91
N LEU A 202 27.96 3.76 -0.94
CA LEU A 202 26.64 3.11 -1.01
C LEU A 202 25.80 3.69 -2.15
N ARG A 203 25.83 5.01 -2.34
CA ARG A 203 25.14 5.67 -3.47
C ARG A 203 25.66 5.16 -4.82
N ARG A 204 26.98 4.93 -4.95
CA ARG A 204 27.56 4.34 -6.17
C ARG A 204 27.00 2.94 -6.45
N VAL A 205 26.82 2.13 -5.41
CA VAL A 205 26.20 0.81 -5.56
C VAL A 205 24.75 0.91 -5.97
N LEU A 206 23.98 1.82 -5.38
CA LEU A 206 22.57 2.05 -5.78
C LEU A 206 22.48 2.47 -7.26
N HIS A 207 23.34 3.38 -7.72
CA HIS A 207 23.41 3.77 -9.14
C HIS A 207 23.83 2.60 -10.04
N ALA A 208 24.73 1.72 -9.57
CA ALA A 208 25.13 0.52 -10.29
C ALA A 208 23.96 -0.45 -10.45
N ILE A 209 23.14 -0.61 -9.41
CA ILE A 209 21.90 -1.41 -9.45
C ILE A 209 20.90 -0.79 -10.43
N ASP A 210 20.70 0.54 -10.39
CA ASP A 210 19.76 1.26 -11.27
C ASP A 210 20.12 1.11 -12.74
N GLN A 211 21.43 1.28 -13.06
CA GLN A 211 21.94 1.23 -14.44
C GLN A 211 22.28 -0.21 -14.89
N ASN A 212 22.15 -1.22 -14.01
CA ASN A 212 22.54 -2.59 -14.23
C ASN A 212 24.02 -2.71 -14.74
N MET A 213 24.93 -2.05 -14.03
CA MET A 213 26.34 -1.94 -14.36
C MET A 213 27.22 -2.39 -13.18
N LEU A 214 28.50 -2.65 -13.46
CA LEU A 214 29.48 -2.86 -12.40
C LEU A 214 29.79 -1.54 -11.68
N VAL A 215 29.99 -1.58 -10.37
CA VAL A 215 30.24 -0.40 -9.54
C VAL A 215 31.48 0.39 -9.99
N ASP A 216 32.50 -0.31 -10.50
CA ASP A 216 33.73 0.31 -11.00
C ASP A 216 33.53 1.04 -12.33
N LYS A 217 32.51 0.69 -13.09
CA LYS A 217 32.15 1.31 -14.38
C LYS A 217 31.16 2.48 -14.21
N ILE A 218 30.61 2.70 -13.03
CA ILE A 218 29.79 3.85 -12.75
C ILE A 218 30.62 5.12 -12.82
N GLY A 219 30.18 6.05 -13.63
CA GLY A 219 30.79 7.37 -13.74
C GLY A 219 30.63 8.20 -12.46
N SER A 220 30.15 9.42 -12.55
CA SER A 220 29.91 10.27 -11.39
C SER A 220 28.60 9.89 -10.70
N ALA A 221 28.65 9.41 -9.46
CA ALA A 221 27.52 9.30 -8.56
C ALA A 221 27.42 10.52 -7.62
N GLY A 222 27.61 11.72 -8.16
CA GLY A 222 27.63 12.95 -7.37
C GLY A 222 28.94 13.17 -6.62
N SER A 223 28.90 13.94 -5.54
CA SER A 223 30.04 14.29 -4.71
C SER A 223 29.89 13.74 -3.30
N ARG A 224 31.03 13.41 -2.66
CA ARG A 224 31.08 13.05 -1.24
C ARG A 224 30.61 14.19 -0.32
N GLU A 225 30.53 15.42 -0.86
CA GLU A 225 30.08 16.61 -0.14
C GLU A 225 28.55 16.74 -0.03
N GLN A 226 27.76 15.86 -0.68
CA GLN A 226 26.31 15.93 -0.69
C GLN A 226 25.66 15.28 0.55
N TYR A 227 26.26 15.48 1.73
CA TYR A 227 25.72 15.01 3.01
C TYR A 227 25.01 16.12 3.79
N LEU A 228 24.25 15.73 4.80
CA LEU A 228 23.52 16.67 5.65
C LEU A 228 24.47 17.42 6.59
N LYS A 229 24.99 18.57 6.12
CA LYS A 229 25.94 19.43 6.83
C LYS A 229 25.28 20.20 7.97
N SER A 230 26.05 20.49 9.01
CA SER A 230 25.63 21.42 10.05
C SER A 230 25.58 22.88 9.52
N ALA A 231 24.86 23.73 10.24
CA ALA A 231 24.81 25.17 9.90
C ALA A 231 26.18 25.85 9.90
N ASP A 232 27.09 25.41 10.77
CA ASP A 232 28.47 25.97 10.86
C ASP A 232 29.30 25.53 9.65
N GLU A 233 29.21 24.29 9.20
CA GLU A 233 29.86 23.83 7.97
C GLU A 233 29.34 24.60 6.75
N MET A 234 28.01 24.79 6.63
CA MET A 234 27.43 25.58 5.55
C MET A 234 27.84 27.04 5.61
N LYS A 235 27.96 27.63 6.82
CA LYS A 235 28.44 29.00 7.02
C LYS A 235 29.90 29.14 6.58
N ALA A 236 30.74 28.19 6.93
CA ALA A 236 32.15 28.19 6.49
C ALA A 236 32.23 28.06 4.96
N LEU A 237 31.42 27.20 4.33
CA LEU A 237 31.42 26.95 2.90
C LEU A 237 30.96 28.17 2.10
N PHE A 238 29.94 28.88 2.56
CA PHE A 238 29.32 30.01 1.89
C PHE A 238 29.63 31.37 2.52
N HIS A 239 30.74 31.49 3.24
CA HIS A 239 31.14 32.74 3.96
C HIS A 239 31.21 33.97 3.03
N LYS A 240 31.51 33.79 1.73
CA LYS A 240 31.51 34.84 0.71
C LYS A 240 30.13 35.17 0.13
N PHE A 241 29.10 34.42 0.51
CA PHE A 241 27.70 34.60 0.04
C PHE A 241 26.72 34.62 1.22
N PRO A 242 26.91 35.49 2.24
CA PRO A 242 26.15 35.43 3.49
C PRO A 242 24.63 35.61 3.27
N GLY A 243 24.22 36.39 2.28
CA GLY A 243 22.82 36.57 1.92
C GLY A 243 22.15 35.30 1.42
N ALA A 244 22.91 34.38 0.80
CA ALA A 244 22.39 33.12 0.31
C ALA A 244 21.98 32.17 1.46
N LEU A 245 22.72 32.20 2.57
CA LEU A 245 22.35 31.44 3.78
C LEU A 245 21.10 32.01 4.45
N ALA A 246 21.03 33.35 4.61
CA ALA A 246 19.91 34.01 5.23
C ALA A 246 18.59 33.77 4.43
N ASN A 247 18.70 33.71 3.12
CA ASN A 247 17.53 33.43 2.25
C ASN A 247 16.99 32.01 2.42
N SER A 248 17.79 31.00 2.82
CA SER A 248 17.26 29.66 3.11
C SER A 248 16.27 29.69 4.27
N GLU A 249 16.57 30.45 5.31
CA GLU A 249 15.67 30.64 6.45
C GLU A 249 14.44 31.49 6.08
N LYS A 250 14.63 32.52 5.21
CA LYS A 250 13.51 33.33 4.70
C LYS A 250 12.53 32.49 3.88
N ILE A 251 13.03 31.58 3.05
CA ILE A 251 12.20 30.64 2.28
C ILE A 251 11.48 29.70 3.23
N ALA A 252 12.19 29.13 4.22
CA ALA A 252 11.58 28.21 5.19
C ALA A 252 10.35 28.83 5.89
N ARG A 253 10.47 30.11 6.30
CA ARG A 253 9.36 30.83 6.92
C ARG A 253 8.18 31.13 5.98
N GLN A 254 8.39 31.12 4.68
CA GLN A 254 7.30 31.29 3.69
C GLN A 254 6.54 30.00 3.41
N CYS A 255 7.15 28.85 3.68
CA CYS A 255 6.57 27.53 3.47
C CYS A 255 5.73 27.14 4.70
N GLN A 256 4.43 27.43 4.65
CA GLN A 256 3.48 27.27 5.76
C GLN A 256 2.38 26.22 5.43
N PHE A 257 2.68 25.30 4.54
CA PHE A 257 1.74 24.23 4.20
C PHE A 257 1.69 23.18 5.32
N GLU A 258 0.50 22.77 5.68
CA GLU A 258 0.24 21.67 6.62
C GLU A 258 -0.77 20.68 6.03
N PHE A 259 -0.50 19.38 6.24
CA PHE A 259 -1.48 18.35 5.94
C PHE A 259 -2.59 18.35 6.99
N SER A 260 -3.84 18.30 6.55
CA SER A 260 -4.97 18.01 7.43
C SER A 260 -5.03 16.51 7.67
N LEU A 261 -4.46 16.05 8.80
CA LEU A 261 -4.38 14.64 9.13
C LEU A 261 -5.53 14.19 10.06
N GLY A 262 -5.90 12.91 9.96
CA GLY A 262 -6.80 12.23 10.91
C GLY A 262 -8.29 12.52 10.74
N LYS A 263 -8.71 13.28 9.73
CA LYS A 263 -10.14 13.52 9.45
C LYS A 263 -10.58 12.70 8.24
N PRO A 264 -11.54 11.77 8.38
CA PRO A 264 -12.03 11.00 7.25
C PRO A 264 -12.64 11.91 6.17
N ILE A 265 -12.30 11.62 4.93
CA ILE A 265 -12.76 12.37 3.75
C ILE A 265 -13.49 11.40 2.83
N PHE A 266 -14.81 11.57 2.68
CA PHE A 266 -15.64 10.69 1.86
C PHE A 266 -16.11 11.38 0.57
N PRO A 267 -16.26 10.63 -0.52
CA PRO A 267 -16.94 11.14 -1.70
C PRO A 267 -18.43 11.36 -1.39
N LYS A 268 -19.04 12.34 -2.06
CA LYS A 268 -20.48 12.55 -2.00
C LYS A 268 -21.19 11.43 -2.76
N ILE A 269 -22.24 10.92 -2.17
CA ILE A 269 -23.12 9.90 -2.73
C ILE A 269 -24.41 10.55 -3.20
N ASP A 270 -24.93 10.11 -4.35
CA ASP A 270 -26.25 10.50 -4.82
C ASP A 270 -27.31 9.80 -3.98
N LEU A 271 -28.02 10.55 -3.17
CA LEU A 271 -29.07 10.06 -2.28
C LEU A 271 -30.47 10.36 -2.85
N PRO A 272 -31.47 9.56 -2.49
CA PRO A 272 -32.86 9.91 -2.78
C PRO A 272 -33.25 11.26 -2.18
N LYS A 273 -34.16 11.99 -2.83
CA LYS A 273 -34.60 13.32 -2.37
C LYS A 273 -35.14 13.26 -0.94
N GLY A 274 -34.59 14.13 -0.08
CA GLY A 274 -35.02 14.24 1.33
C GLY A 274 -34.32 13.30 2.30
N GLU A 275 -33.43 12.40 1.82
CA GLU A 275 -32.66 11.52 2.68
C GLU A 275 -31.27 12.11 3.00
N THR A 276 -30.80 11.81 4.20
CA THR A 276 -29.38 11.94 4.58
C THR A 276 -28.70 10.57 4.42
N SER A 277 -27.38 10.54 4.40
CA SER A 277 -26.62 9.26 4.34
C SER A 277 -27.03 8.32 5.48
N PHE A 278 -27.25 8.87 6.68
CA PHE A 278 -27.67 8.08 7.83
C PHE A 278 -29.10 7.57 7.70
N SER A 279 -30.09 8.44 7.36
CA SER A 279 -31.47 8.00 7.21
C SER A 279 -31.65 6.94 6.13
N TYR A 280 -30.90 7.09 5.04
CA TYR A 280 -30.93 6.10 3.95
C TYR A 280 -30.25 4.80 4.36
N LEU A 281 -29.09 4.85 5.03
CA LEU A 281 -28.42 3.66 5.56
C LEU A 281 -29.30 2.91 6.54
N TRP A 282 -29.95 3.65 7.46
CA TRP A 282 -30.87 3.09 8.46
C TRP A 282 -32.01 2.34 7.77
N LYS A 283 -32.65 2.98 6.78
CA LYS A 283 -33.78 2.40 6.01
C LYS A 283 -33.37 1.08 5.34
N ILE A 284 -32.31 1.09 4.53
CA ILE A 284 -31.89 -0.11 3.79
C ILE A 284 -31.36 -1.21 4.73
N ALA A 285 -30.79 -0.85 5.90
CA ALA A 285 -30.37 -1.85 6.90
C ALA A 285 -31.59 -2.56 7.54
N PHE A 286 -32.65 -1.81 7.88
CA PHE A 286 -33.88 -2.42 8.41
C PHE A 286 -34.63 -3.22 7.35
N ASP A 287 -34.62 -2.83 6.08
CA ASP A 287 -35.19 -3.62 5.01
C ASP A 287 -34.42 -4.95 4.82
N GLY A 288 -33.10 -4.91 4.81
CA GLY A 288 -32.27 -6.12 4.79
C GLY A 288 -32.42 -7.00 6.04
N ALA A 289 -32.67 -6.38 7.20
CA ALA A 289 -32.95 -7.10 8.44
C ALA A 289 -34.20 -7.97 8.35
N LYS A 290 -35.29 -7.44 7.75
CA LYS A 290 -36.53 -8.20 7.54
C LYS A 290 -36.32 -9.43 6.63
N GLU A 291 -35.35 -9.37 5.72
CA GLU A 291 -35.02 -10.50 4.82
C GLU A 291 -34.19 -11.58 5.53
N ARG A 292 -33.27 -11.16 6.45
CA ARG A 292 -32.27 -12.06 7.02
C ARG A 292 -32.61 -12.60 8.40
N TYR A 293 -33.44 -11.89 9.16
CA TYR A 293 -33.86 -12.28 10.50
C TYR A 293 -35.38 -12.34 10.63
N GLN A 294 -35.89 -13.52 10.94
CA GLN A 294 -37.31 -13.75 11.20
C GLN A 294 -37.44 -14.72 12.37
N PRO A 295 -38.01 -14.29 13.54
CA PRO A 295 -38.48 -12.94 13.86
C PRO A 295 -37.36 -11.97 14.24
N LEU A 296 -37.64 -10.65 14.15
CA LEU A 296 -36.76 -9.59 14.67
C LEU A 296 -36.83 -9.57 16.20
N THR A 297 -35.81 -10.10 16.87
CA THR A 297 -35.74 -10.12 18.33
C THR A 297 -35.32 -8.77 18.92
N LYS A 298 -35.69 -8.51 20.19
CA LYS A 298 -35.24 -7.28 20.90
C LYS A 298 -33.70 -7.16 20.93
N LYS A 299 -33.00 -8.29 21.17
CA LYS A 299 -31.52 -8.34 21.17
C LYS A 299 -30.95 -7.89 19.82
N PHE A 300 -31.51 -8.39 18.74
CA PHE A 300 -31.10 -8.01 17.38
C PHE A 300 -31.33 -6.52 17.12
N ILE A 301 -32.54 -6.00 17.41
CA ILE A 301 -32.87 -4.59 17.17
C ILE A 301 -31.97 -3.66 17.99
N SER A 302 -31.69 -4.00 19.27
CA SER A 302 -30.76 -3.23 20.10
C SER A 302 -29.35 -3.19 19.52
N ARG A 303 -28.84 -4.32 19.04
CA ARG A 303 -27.52 -4.41 18.41
C ARG A 303 -27.47 -3.64 17.08
N LEU A 304 -28.47 -3.77 16.22
CA LEU A 304 -28.56 -3.04 14.94
C LEU A 304 -28.57 -1.52 15.17
N ASN A 305 -29.37 -1.04 16.10
CA ASN A 305 -29.43 0.38 16.46
C ASN A 305 -28.10 0.89 17.03
N TYR A 306 -27.47 0.13 17.89
CA TYR A 306 -26.15 0.45 18.45
C TYR A 306 -25.12 0.63 17.35
N GLU A 307 -25.02 -0.33 16.42
CA GLU A 307 -24.08 -0.28 15.31
C GLU A 307 -24.34 0.90 14.37
N LEU A 308 -25.62 1.13 13.98
CA LEU A 308 -25.99 2.23 13.09
C LEU A 308 -25.67 3.61 13.71
N ASN A 309 -25.95 3.78 15.02
CA ASN A 309 -25.62 5.03 15.71
C ASN A 309 -24.10 5.24 15.79
N THR A 310 -23.34 4.22 16.14
CA THR A 310 -21.86 4.29 16.17
C THR A 310 -21.28 4.62 14.78
N ILE A 311 -21.79 3.98 13.73
CA ILE A 311 -21.37 4.26 12.34
C ILE A 311 -21.63 5.74 11.99
N ASN A 312 -22.78 6.28 12.39
CA ASN A 312 -23.15 7.67 12.13
C ASN A 312 -22.32 8.65 12.97
N GLU A 313 -22.15 8.41 14.26
CA GLU A 313 -21.35 9.24 15.17
C GLU A 313 -19.90 9.36 14.71
N LEU A 314 -19.33 8.29 14.18
CA LEU A 314 -17.99 8.26 13.62
C LEU A 314 -17.93 8.78 12.17
N GLY A 315 -19.06 9.12 11.55
CA GLY A 315 -19.12 9.72 10.21
C GLY A 315 -18.94 8.74 9.05
N PHE A 316 -19.16 7.43 9.25
CA PHE A 316 -18.90 6.39 8.24
C PHE A 316 -20.13 5.95 7.43
N SER A 317 -21.27 6.61 7.55
CA SER A 317 -22.50 6.27 6.82
C SER A 317 -22.28 6.23 5.30
N ASP A 318 -21.58 7.22 4.73
CA ASP A 318 -21.24 7.26 3.30
C ASP A 318 -20.38 6.08 2.87
N TYR A 319 -19.42 5.67 3.70
CA TYR A 319 -18.55 4.54 3.42
C TYR A 319 -19.33 3.23 3.25
N PHE A 320 -20.25 2.93 4.19
CA PHE A 320 -21.12 1.76 4.11
C PHE A 320 -22.00 1.78 2.87
N LEU A 321 -22.53 2.93 2.50
CA LEU A 321 -23.35 3.09 1.29
C LEU A 321 -22.54 2.85 0.01
N ILE A 322 -21.29 3.30 -0.07
CA ILE A 322 -20.41 3.05 -1.21
C ILE A 322 -20.11 1.56 -1.32
N VAL A 323 -19.74 0.91 -0.21
CA VAL A 323 -19.47 -0.53 -0.20
C VAL A 323 -20.70 -1.32 -0.60
N LYS A 324 -21.89 -0.96 -0.07
CA LYS A 324 -23.18 -1.56 -0.44
C LYS A 324 -23.47 -1.41 -1.93
N ASP A 325 -23.22 -0.24 -2.51
CA ASP A 325 -23.41 0.01 -3.93
C ASP A 325 -22.52 -0.90 -4.81
N ILE A 326 -21.26 -1.08 -4.42
CA ILE A 326 -20.33 -1.99 -5.12
C ILE A 326 -20.82 -3.44 -5.02
N VAL A 327 -21.28 -3.87 -3.84
CA VAL A 327 -21.85 -5.20 -3.63
C VAL A 327 -23.13 -5.38 -4.45
N ASP A 328 -23.99 -4.36 -4.52
CA ASP A 328 -25.22 -4.41 -5.33
C ASP A 328 -24.92 -4.50 -6.82
N TYR A 329 -23.90 -3.80 -7.29
CA TYR A 329 -23.40 -3.96 -8.64
C TYR A 329 -22.95 -5.41 -8.90
N CYS A 330 -22.14 -5.96 -8.01
CA CYS A 330 -21.70 -7.35 -8.12
C CYS A 330 -22.88 -8.33 -8.18
N ASN A 331 -23.85 -8.15 -7.29
CA ASN A 331 -25.05 -9.00 -7.24
C ASN A 331 -25.90 -8.89 -8.52
N ARG A 332 -26.10 -7.69 -9.04
CA ARG A 332 -26.88 -7.44 -10.28
C ARG A 332 -26.20 -8.04 -11.51
N GLU A 333 -24.87 -7.97 -11.57
CA GLU A 333 -24.07 -8.54 -12.66
C GLU A 333 -23.74 -10.03 -12.48
N GLY A 334 -24.21 -10.65 -11.39
CA GLY A 334 -23.91 -12.05 -11.07
C GLY A 334 -22.43 -12.30 -10.78
N ILE A 335 -21.69 -11.30 -10.30
CA ILE A 335 -20.28 -11.42 -9.93
C ILE A 335 -20.19 -11.89 -8.48
N PRO A 336 -19.56 -13.05 -8.20
CA PRO A 336 -19.34 -13.49 -6.83
C PRO A 336 -18.50 -12.49 -6.06
N CYS A 337 -19.07 -12.00 -4.94
CA CYS A 337 -18.45 -11.02 -4.07
C CYS A 337 -18.84 -11.31 -2.62
N VAL A 338 -17.88 -11.19 -1.69
CA VAL A 338 -18.13 -11.36 -0.25
C VAL A 338 -17.17 -10.47 0.56
N GLY A 339 -17.73 -9.76 1.52
CA GLY A 339 -16.93 -9.05 2.53
C GLY A 339 -16.33 -10.03 3.53
N ARG A 340 -15.08 -9.79 3.92
CA ARG A 340 -14.33 -10.62 4.85
C ARG A 340 -13.66 -9.81 5.96
N GLY A 341 -12.94 -10.50 6.83
CA GLY A 341 -12.20 -9.89 7.94
C GLY A 341 -13.12 -9.35 9.03
N SER A 342 -12.76 -8.21 9.60
CA SER A 342 -13.52 -7.61 10.71
C SER A 342 -14.91 -7.12 10.33
N ALA A 343 -15.20 -6.90 9.04
CA ALA A 343 -16.54 -6.54 8.58
C ALA A 343 -17.58 -7.62 8.90
N GLY A 344 -17.16 -8.89 9.09
CA GLY A 344 -18.01 -9.99 9.55
C GLY A 344 -18.54 -9.82 10.96
N ASP A 345 -17.99 -8.93 11.77
CA ASP A 345 -18.42 -8.68 13.15
C ASP A 345 -19.61 -7.70 13.24
N SER A 346 -20.03 -7.13 12.10
CA SER A 346 -21.09 -6.14 12.03
C SER A 346 -22.41 -6.73 11.53
N VAL A 347 -23.47 -6.57 12.33
CA VAL A 347 -24.84 -6.86 11.94
C VAL A 347 -25.28 -5.97 10.76
N VAL A 348 -24.85 -4.70 10.74
CA VAL A 348 -25.12 -3.78 9.62
C VAL A 348 -24.51 -4.33 8.33
N SER A 349 -23.24 -4.75 8.35
CA SER A 349 -22.60 -5.37 7.16
C SER A 349 -23.33 -6.63 6.70
N TYR A 350 -23.82 -7.45 7.64
CA TYR A 350 -24.55 -8.66 7.33
C TYR A 350 -25.91 -8.35 6.69
N VAL A 351 -26.74 -7.50 7.29
CA VAL A 351 -28.09 -7.18 6.75
C VAL A 351 -28.00 -6.40 5.43
N LEU A 352 -26.95 -5.63 5.19
CA LEU A 352 -26.69 -4.98 3.90
C LEU A 352 -26.23 -5.98 2.81
N GLY A 353 -25.94 -7.24 3.16
CA GLY A 353 -25.43 -8.23 2.22
C GLY A 353 -23.96 -8.09 1.87
N ILE A 354 -23.22 -7.22 2.57
CA ILE A 354 -21.78 -7.04 2.41
C ILE A 354 -21.07 -8.32 2.87
N THR A 355 -21.43 -8.86 4.02
CA THR A 355 -20.90 -10.12 4.54
C THR A 355 -21.97 -11.22 4.55
N GLN A 356 -21.53 -12.50 4.65
CA GLN A 356 -22.41 -13.67 4.67
C GLN A 356 -22.36 -14.43 6.00
N VAL A 357 -21.59 -13.95 6.97
CA VAL A 357 -21.47 -14.51 8.32
C VAL A 357 -22.43 -13.78 9.26
N ASP A 358 -23.27 -14.53 9.98
CA ASP A 358 -24.14 -13.96 10.99
C ASP A 358 -23.37 -13.69 12.29
N PRO A 359 -23.14 -12.41 12.65
CA PRO A 359 -22.35 -12.09 13.82
C PRO A 359 -23.02 -12.42 15.15
N LEU A 360 -24.35 -12.55 15.19
CA LEU A 360 -25.06 -12.97 16.40
C LEU A 360 -24.94 -14.47 16.66
N ARG A 361 -24.96 -15.29 15.60
CA ARG A 361 -24.76 -16.73 15.69
C ARG A 361 -23.39 -17.08 16.28
N TYR A 362 -22.35 -16.38 15.83
CA TYR A 362 -20.97 -16.63 16.23
C TYR A 362 -20.49 -15.74 17.39
N ASN A 363 -21.38 -14.99 18.02
CA ASN A 363 -21.07 -14.07 19.12
C ASN A 363 -19.90 -13.14 18.83
N LEU A 364 -19.90 -12.52 17.62
CA LEU A 364 -18.87 -11.61 17.17
C LEU A 364 -19.13 -10.20 17.69
N TYR A 365 -18.04 -9.48 18.00
CA TYR A 365 -18.11 -8.15 18.62
C TYR A 365 -17.84 -7.03 17.61
N PHE A 366 -18.79 -6.08 17.49
CA PHE A 366 -18.71 -4.94 16.61
C PHE A 366 -17.50 -4.04 16.90
N GLU A 367 -17.10 -3.95 18.17
CA GLU A 367 -15.98 -3.15 18.65
C GLU A 367 -14.63 -3.60 18.03
N ARG A 368 -14.53 -4.86 17.61
CA ARG A 368 -13.37 -5.34 16.86
C ARG A 368 -13.30 -4.75 15.45
N PHE A 369 -14.43 -4.48 14.85
CA PHE A 369 -14.53 -3.86 13.52
C PHE A 369 -14.48 -2.34 13.62
N LEU A 370 -15.38 -1.73 14.38
CA LEU A 370 -15.48 -0.30 14.56
C LEU A 370 -15.59 0.04 16.05
N ASN A 371 -14.59 0.77 16.54
CA ASN A 371 -14.44 1.05 17.96
C ASN A 371 -14.44 2.57 18.20
N PRO A 372 -15.42 3.11 19.00
CA PRO A 372 -15.48 4.54 19.29
C PRO A 372 -14.25 5.11 19.97
N GLU A 373 -13.54 4.30 20.77
CA GLU A 373 -12.28 4.70 21.44
C GLU A 373 -11.07 4.74 20.51
N ARG A 374 -11.28 4.39 19.25
CA ARG A 374 -10.23 4.28 18.25
C ARG A 374 -10.59 5.06 16.99
N ALA A 375 -9.72 5.99 16.59
CA ALA A 375 -9.92 6.85 15.43
C ALA A 375 -9.67 6.16 14.07
N ASP A 376 -9.41 4.84 14.05
CA ASP A 376 -9.13 4.13 12.80
C ASP A 376 -10.42 3.99 11.96
N PRO A 377 -10.39 4.29 10.66
CA PRO A 377 -11.52 4.02 9.78
C PRO A 377 -11.82 2.52 9.68
N PRO A 378 -13.09 2.14 9.39
CA PRO A 378 -13.44 0.76 9.12
C PRO A 378 -12.73 0.26 7.86
N ASP A 379 -12.25 -0.98 7.89
CA ASP A 379 -11.60 -1.64 6.76
C ASP A 379 -12.51 -2.79 6.28
N ILE A 380 -13.23 -2.58 5.17
CA ILE A 380 -14.09 -3.60 4.57
C ILE A 380 -13.37 -4.14 3.33
N ASP A 381 -12.79 -5.31 3.48
CA ASP A 381 -12.21 -6.07 2.37
C ASP A 381 -13.33 -6.76 1.58
N LEU A 382 -13.42 -6.50 0.27
CA LEU A 382 -14.30 -7.21 -0.64
C LEU A 382 -13.51 -8.23 -1.47
N ASP A 383 -13.72 -9.51 -1.19
CA ASP A 383 -13.24 -10.59 -2.03
C ASP A 383 -14.17 -10.73 -3.26
N ILE A 384 -13.60 -10.55 -4.43
CA ILE A 384 -14.31 -10.57 -5.72
C ILE A 384 -13.73 -11.70 -6.58
N CYS A 385 -14.56 -12.38 -7.35
CA CYS A 385 -14.07 -13.33 -8.35
C CYS A 385 -13.00 -12.69 -9.24
N TRP A 386 -11.78 -13.24 -9.24
CA TRP A 386 -10.63 -12.64 -9.92
C TRP A 386 -10.85 -12.42 -11.43
N LYS A 387 -11.68 -13.28 -12.07
CA LYS A 387 -12.04 -13.17 -13.48
C LYS A 387 -12.84 -11.88 -13.80
N ASN A 388 -13.56 -11.36 -12.81
CA ASN A 388 -14.49 -10.24 -12.96
C ASN A 388 -14.08 -8.99 -12.19
N ARG A 389 -12.98 -9.03 -11.43
CA ARG A 389 -12.53 -7.91 -10.60
C ARG A 389 -12.35 -6.62 -11.40
N ASP A 390 -11.77 -6.70 -12.58
CA ASP A 390 -11.51 -5.53 -13.41
C ASP A 390 -12.82 -4.87 -13.91
N ARG A 391 -13.92 -5.63 -14.12
CA ARG A 391 -15.25 -5.08 -14.40
C ARG A 391 -15.79 -4.28 -13.22
N VAL A 392 -15.52 -4.74 -11.98
CA VAL A 392 -15.92 -4.01 -10.77
C VAL A 392 -15.10 -2.74 -10.61
N LEU A 393 -13.82 -2.78 -10.89
CA LEU A 393 -12.97 -1.58 -10.92
C LEU A 393 -13.48 -0.57 -11.96
N ASP A 394 -13.77 -1.01 -13.18
CA ASP A 394 -14.36 -0.17 -14.24
C ASP A 394 -15.66 0.50 -13.79
N TYR A 395 -16.52 -0.23 -13.08
CA TYR A 395 -17.75 0.32 -12.51
C TYR A 395 -17.46 1.42 -11.51
N VAL A 396 -16.54 1.19 -10.58
CA VAL A 396 -16.13 2.17 -9.55
C VAL A 396 -15.58 3.44 -10.21
N TYR A 397 -14.68 3.29 -11.18
CA TYR A 397 -14.12 4.44 -11.90
C TYR A 397 -15.21 5.24 -12.66
N LYS A 398 -16.12 4.55 -13.34
CA LYS A 398 -17.22 5.20 -14.09
C LYS A 398 -18.21 5.91 -13.17
N LYS A 399 -18.60 5.26 -12.08
CA LYS A 399 -19.64 5.78 -11.18
C LYS A 399 -19.14 6.93 -10.34
N TYR A 400 -17.98 6.76 -9.69
CA TYR A 400 -17.45 7.75 -8.76
C TYR A 400 -16.56 8.81 -9.44
N GLY A 401 -16.22 8.61 -10.70
CA GLY A 401 -15.47 9.54 -11.53
C GLY A 401 -13.98 9.18 -11.62
N GLU A 402 -13.49 9.07 -12.84
CA GLU A 402 -12.12 8.67 -13.15
C GLU A 402 -11.06 9.69 -12.68
N THR A 403 -11.46 10.96 -12.50
CA THR A 403 -10.57 11.99 -11.94
C THR A 403 -10.53 11.99 -10.40
N ARG A 404 -11.42 11.21 -9.75
CA ARG A 404 -11.53 11.10 -8.30
C ARG A 404 -11.09 9.75 -7.76
N THR A 405 -10.81 8.79 -8.64
CA THR A 405 -10.50 7.41 -8.27
C THR A 405 -9.10 7.04 -8.72
N ALA A 406 -8.34 6.34 -7.88
CA ALA A 406 -7.05 5.75 -8.21
C ALA A 406 -6.80 4.47 -7.42
N MET A 407 -5.97 3.58 -7.95
CA MET A 407 -5.40 2.49 -7.16
C MET A 407 -4.35 3.04 -6.19
N ILE A 408 -4.20 2.39 -5.05
CA ILE A 408 -3.12 2.70 -4.10
C ILE A 408 -1.82 2.08 -4.60
N CYS A 409 -0.70 2.77 -4.40
CA CYS A 409 0.61 2.18 -4.64
C CYS A 409 1.08 1.31 -3.46
N THR A 410 2.08 0.50 -3.75
CA THR A 410 2.94 -0.14 -2.76
C THR A 410 4.38 0.02 -3.20
N PHE A 411 5.33 -0.11 -2.27
CA PHE A 411 6.74 -0.15 -2.60
C PHE A 411 7.27 -1.57 -2.41
N ASN A 412 7.88 -2.11 -3.45
CA ASN A 412 8.71 -3.28 -3.29
C ASN A 412 10.04 -2.82 -2.69
N THR A 413 10.39 -3.39 -1.55
CA THR A 413 11.63 -3.07 -0.85
C THR A 413 12.68 -4.15 -1.09
N PHE A 414 13.94 -3.78 -0.87
CA PHE A 414 15.04 -4.74 -0.89
C PHE A 414 14.89 -5.74 0.25
N GLN A 415 14.55 -6.97 -0.10
CA GLN A 415 14.52 -8.09 0.83
C GLN A 415 15.87 -8.83 0.80
N LEU A 416 16.20 -9.59 1.85
CA LEU A 416 17.48 -10.23 2.03
C LEU A 416 18.09 -10.85 0.75
N ARG A 417 17.35 -11.75 0.11
CA ARG A 417 17.83 -12.44 -1.10
C ARG A 417 18.02 -11.52 -2.29
N SER A 418 17.07 -10.57 -2.49
CA SER A 418 17.16 -9.61 -3.59
C SER A 418 18.28 -8.60 -3.39
N SER A 419 18.49 -8.12 -2.15
CA SER A 419 19.58 -7.20 -1.82
C SER A 419 20.94 -7.82 -2.14
N ILE A 420 21.17 -9.03 -1.64
CA ILE A 420 22.44 -9.75 -1.88
C ILE A 420 22.65 -10.00 -3.38
N ARG A 421 21.60 -10.44 -4.10
CA ARG A 421 21.67 -10.69 -5.54
C ARG A 421 22.02 -9.43 -6.33
N ASP A 422 21.32 -8.33 -6.07
CA ASP A 422 21.52 -7.08 -6.79
C ASP A 422 22.89 -6.47 -6.47
N VAL A 423 23.31 -6.47 -5.21
CA VAL A 423 24.65 -5.99 -4.81
C VAL A 423 25.75 -6.86 -5.42
N ALA A 424 25.67 -8.19 -5.30
CA ALA A 424 26.70 -9.10 -5.83
C ALA A 424 26.89 -8.93 -7.35
N ARG A 425 25.79 -8.73 -8.11
CA ARG A 425 25.87 -8.42 -9.55
C ARG A 425 26.69 -7.17 -9.83
N THR A 426 26.56 -6.12 -9.02
CA THR A 426 27.33 -4.88 -9.22
C THR A 426 28.81 -5.04 -8.90
N PHE A 427 29.18 -6.06 -8.14
CA PHE A 427 30.58 -6.45 -7.88
C PHE A 427 31.11 -7.50 -8.87
N GLY A 428 30.30 -7.92 -9.86
CA GLY A 428 30.73 -8.82 -10.93
C GLY A 428 30.69 -10.30 -10.59
N PHE A 429 29.99 -10.71 -9.53
CA PHE A 429 29.83 -12.13 -9.21
C PHE A 429 28.99 -12.84 -10.29
N PRO A 430 29.37 -14.04 -10.72
CA PRO A 430 28.60 -14.86 -11.64
C PRO A 430 27.23 -15.27 -11.06
N GLU A 431 26.23 -15.41 -11.93
CA GLU A 431 24.84 -15.68 -11.49
C GLU A 431 24.68 -17.06 -10.81
N ASP A 432 25.50 -18.05 -11.17
CA ASP A 432 25.55 -19.37 -10.54
C ASP A 432 26.06 -19.30 -9.10
N GLU A 433 27.13 -18.53 -8.85
CA GLU A 433 27.62 -18.25 -7.49
C GLU A 433 26.57 -17.54 -6.65
N ILE A 434 25.96 -16.47 -7.19
CA ILE A 434 24.90 -15.72 -6.52
C ILE A 434 23.72 -16.64 -6.19
N SER A 435 23.33 -17.52 -7.11
CA SER A 435 22.21 -18.43 -6.94
C SER A 435 22.53 -19.50 -5.87
N THR A 436 23.76 -20.00 -5.83
CA THR A 436 24.22 -20.92 -4.81
C THR A 436 24.14 -20.31 -3.42
N ILE A 437 24.64 -19.09 -3.26
CA ILE A 437 24.60 -18.37 -1.98
C ILE A 437 23.16 -18.10 -1.53
N THR A 438 22.34 -17.53 -2.44
CA THR A 438 20.97 -17.14 -2.10
C THR A 438 20.05 -18.34 -1.83
N LYS A 439 20.39 -19.54 -2.33
CA LYS A 439 19.66 -20.78 -2.08
C LYS A 439 19.74 -21.21 -0.61
N TYR A 440 20.90 -21.10 0.00
CA TYR A 440 21.14 -21.51 1.38
C TYR A 440 20.73 -20.46 2.42
N LEU A 441 20.41 -19.23 2.00
CA LEU A 441 19.96 -18.21 2.93
C LEU A 441 18.56 -18.53 3.49
N PRO A 442 18.40 -18.50 4.81
CA PRO A 442 17.10 -18.72 5.44
C PRO A 442 16.11 -17.63 5.08
N HIS A 443 14.81 -17.92 5.27
CA HIS A 443 13.72 -16.95 5.08
C HIS A 443 13.56 -16.00 6.28
N TYR A 444 14.66 -15.65 6.96
CA TYR A 444 14.65 -14.71 8.08
C TYR A 444 14.93 -13.27 7.65
N GLY A 445 14.61 -12.32 8.53
CA GLY A 445 14.94 -10.91 8.30
C GLY A 445 16.45 -10.68 8.23
N ILE A 446 16.86 -9.65 7.52
CA ILE A 446 18.28 -9.33 7.26
C ILE A 446 19.08 -9.07 8.54
N GLN A 447 18.42 -8.59 9.60
CA GLN A 447 19.06 -8.32 10.90
C GLN A 447 19.58 -9.59 11.58
N GLN A 448 18.98 -10.74 11.29
CA GLN A 448 19.35 -12.05 11.83
C GLN A 448 20.37 -12.78 10.95
N LEU A 449 20.77 -12.19 9.82
CA LEU A 449 21.64 -12.81 8.83
C LEU A 449 23.01 -13.21 9.39
N SER A 450 23.64 -12.34 10.19
CA SER A 450 24.96 -12.64 10.76
C SER A 450 24.89 -13.86 11.67
N GLN A 451 23.90 -13.92 12.56
CA GLN A 451 23.66 -15.06 13.43
C GLN A 451 23.30 -16.32 12.65
N ALA A 452 22.53 -16.18 11.55
CA ALA A 452 22.17 -17.31 10.70
C ALA A 452 23.40 -17.88 9.96
N ILE A 453 24.28 -17.03 9.43
CA ILE A 453 25.53 -17.46 8.77
C ILE A 453 26.46 -18.16 9.77
N GLU A 454 26.55 -17.66 11.00
CA GLU A 454 27.42 -18.22 12.04
C GLU A 454 26.90 -19.56 12.60
N ASN A 455 25.58 -19.72 12.72
CA ASN A 455 24.98 -20.82 13.51
C ASN A 455 24.30 -21.90 12.66
N LEU A 456 24.01 -21.67 11.37
CA LEU A 456 23.31 -22.66 10.54
C LEU A 456 24.29 -23.56 9.78
N PRO A 457 24.14 -24.88 9.90
CA PRO A 457 25.00 -25.84 9.17
C PRO A 457 24.96 -25.66 7.66
N GLU A 458 23.81 -25.21 7.11
CA GLU A 458 23.59 -24.95 5.70
C GLU A 458 24.40 -23.76 5.16
N CYS A 459 24.89 -22.90 6.06
CA CYS A 459 25.70 -21.73 5.72
C CYS A 459 27.21 -21.95 5.84
N ARG A 460 27.68 -23.18 6.09
CA ARG A 460 29.13 -23.50 6.24
C ARG A 460 29.98 -23.10 5.04
N ASP A 461 29.47 -23.30 3.84
CA ASP A 461 30.15 -22.91 2.61
C ASP A 461 30.31 -21.42 2.48
N LEU A 462 29.33 -20.66 3.01
CA LEU A 462 29.37 -19.19 3.10
C LEU A 462 30.42 -18.71 4.12
N GLN A 463 30.62 -19.45 5.21
CA GLN A 463 31.66 -19.13 6.20
C GLN A 463 33.09 -19.26 5.62
N GLN A 464 33.33 -20.23 4.74
CA GLN A 464 34.64 -20.42 4.09
C GLN A 464 34.99 -19.28 3.12
N ASN A 465 33.97 -18.65 2.50
CA ASN A 465 34.12 -17.53 1.58
C ASN A 465 33.73 -16.16 2.20
N ALA A 466 33.66 -16.11 3.52
CA ALA A 466 33.08 -14.95 4.26
C ALA A 466 33.78 -13.62 3.93
N ASP A 467 35.10 -13.61 3.74
CA ASP A 467 35.83 -12.36 3.48
C ASP A 467 35.50 -11.76 2.12
N VAL A 468 35.29 -12.58 1.09
CA VAL A 468 34.96 -12.14 -0.26
C VAL A 468 33.52 -11.56 -0.30
N PHE A 469 32.59 -12.18 0.46
CA PHE A 469 31.21 -11.73 0.52
C PHE A 469 30.93 -10.70 1.60
N LYS A 470 31.86 -10.45 2.53
CA LYS A 470 31.66 -9.55 3.67
C LYS A 470 31.18 -8.16 3.23
N GLN A 471 31.82 -7.60 2.21
CA GLN A 471 31.44 -6.29 1.66
C GLN A 471 30.04 -6.32 1.03
N VAL A 472 29.71 -7.36 0.27
CA VAL A 472 28.37 -7.55 -0.32
C VAL A 472 27.31 -7.64 0.78
N LEU A 473 27.57 -8.44 1.82
CA LEU A 473 26.66 -8.60 2.95
C LEU A 473 26.46 -7.31 3.74
N GLU A 474 27.53 -6.57 4.02
CA GLU A 474 27.43 -5.28 4.73
C GLU A 474 26.62 -4.25 3.94
N ILE A 475 26.84 -4.15 2.63
CA ILE A 475 26.06 -3.25 1.78
C ILE A 475 24.60 -3.73 1.69
N ALA A 476 24.36 -5.03 1.50
CA ALA A 476 23.03 -5.60 1.44
C ALA A 476 22.23 -5.34 2.73
N LYS A 477 22.87 -5.40 3.90
CA LYS A 477 22.27 -5.03 5.18
C LYS A 477 21.88 -3.54 5.23
N ARG A 478 22.74 -2.67 4.69
CA ARG A 478 22.51 -1.21 4.73
C ARG A 478 21.36 -0.78 3.82
N ILE A 479 21.14 -1.47 2.68
CA ILE A 479 20.02 -1.17 1.76
C ILE A 479 18.76 -1.99 2.05
N ALA A 480 18.79 -2.83 3.09
CA ALA A 480 17.61 -3.58 3.49
C ALA A 480 16.43 -2.67 3.75
N ASP A 481 15.25 -3.10 3.31
CA ASP A 481 13.98 -2.38 3.41
C ASP A 481 13.93 -1.03 2.65
N PHE A 482 15.00 -0.64 1.94
CA PHE A 482 14.93 0.53 1.04
C PHE A 482 13.88 0.29 -0.04
N PRO A 483 13.06 1.28 -0.40
CA PRO A 483 12.17 1.18 -1.53
C PRO A 483 12.98 1.04 -2.83
N ARG A 484 12.73 -0.06 -3.56
CA ARG A 484 13.41 -0.37 -4.82
C ARG A 484 12.64 0.15 -6.03
N HIS A 485 11.36 -0.12 -6.05
CA HIS A 485 10.44 0.40 -7.07
C HIS A 485 9.00 0.43 -6.56
N GLN A 486 8.20 1.29 -7.18
CA GLN A 486 6.78 1.36 -6.91
C GLN A 486 6.04 0.22 -7.61
N SER A 487 5.00 -0.29 -6.96
CA SER A 487 4.11 -1.32 -7.45
C SER A 487 2.65 -0.95 -7.17
N ILE A 488 1.72 -1.83 -7.52
CA ILE A 488 0.28 -1.64 -7.32
C ILE A 488 -0.16 -2.44 -6.10
N HIS A 489 -0.93 -1.82 -5.21
CA HIS A 489 -1.61 -2.53 -4.13
C HIS A 489 -2.59 -3.56 -4.72
N PRO A 490 -2.64 -4.81 -4.22
CA PRO A 490 -3.45 -5.86 -4.83
C PRO A 490 -4.96 -5.59 -4.86
N GLY A 491 -5.48 -4.76 -3.95
CA GLY A 491 -6.90 -4.48 -3.80
C GLY A 491 -7.25 -3.01 -3.60
N GLY A 492 -6.36 -2.22 -3.00
CA GLY A 492 -6.67 -0.88 -2.51
C GLY A 492 -7.03 0.13 -3.60
N VAL A 493 -8.23 0.68 -3.50
CA VAL A 493 -8.76 1.76 -4.33
C VAL A 493 -9.10 2.95 -3.45
N ILE A 494 -8.79 4.14 -3.91
CA ILE A 494 -9.16 5.40 -3.27
C ILE A 494 -10.27 6.04 -4.08
N ILE A 495 -11.29 6.58 -3.40
CA ILE A 495 -12.32 7.42 -3.99
C ILE A 495 -12.31 8.74 -3.22
N ALA A 496 -11.96 9.84 -3.89
CA ALA A 496 -11.91 11.17 -3.29
C ALA A 496 -13.19 11.98 -3.56
N PRO A 497 -13.55 12.99 -2.72
CA PRO A 497 -14.73 13.83 -2.93
C PRO A 497 -14.60 14.75 -4.13
N ASP A 498 -13.38 15.12 -4.50
CA ASP A 498 -13.04 15.93 -5.66
C ASP A 498 -11.84 15.34 -6.41
N ARG A 499 -11.12 16.12 -7.21
CA ARG A 499 -9.98 15.60 -7.98
C ARG A 499 -8.93 15.00 -7.06
N ILE A 500 -8.59 13.73 -7.27
CA ILE A 500 -7.60 13.00 -6.45
C ILE A 500 -6.21 13.68 -6.47
N THR A 501 -5.88 14.39 -7.54
CA THR A 501 -4.64 15.18 -7.65
C THR A 501 -4.60 16.39 -6.70
N HIS A 502 -5.67 16.70 -5.96
CA HIS A 502 -5.63 17.65 -4.86
C HIS A 502 -5.02 17.05 -3.58
N TYR A 503 -5.00 15.72 -3.48
CA TYR A 503 -4.54 14.99 -2.29
C TYR A 503 -3.21 14.26 -2.53
N THR A 504 -2.99 13.71 -3.71
CA THR A 504 -1.81 12.90 -4.04
C THR A 504 -1.45 13.03 -5.53
N PRO A 505 -0.17 13.06 -5.89
CA PRO A 505 0.22 12.88 -7.28
C PRO A 505 -0.17 11.49 -7.79
N LEU A 506 -0.28 11.35 -9.10
CA LEU A 506 -0.62 10.12 -9.80
C LEU A 506 0.50 9.71 -10.74
N GLN A 507 0.70 8.40 -10.92
CA GLN A 507 1.61 7.87 -11.93
C GLN A 507 1.09 6.59 -12.58
N VAL A 508 1.73 6.17 -13.66
CA VAL A 508 1.43 4.93 -14.39
C VAL A 508 2.32 3.82 -13.86
N ALA A 509 1.72 2.78 -13.30
CA ALA A 509 2.41 1.56 -12.89
C ALA A 509 2.65 0.60 -14.06
N GLY A 510 3.42 -0.48 -13.84
CA GLY A 510 3.90 -1.41 -14.88
C GLY A 510 2.83 -2.08 -15.74
N LYS A 511 1.58 -2.16 -15.27
CA LYS A 511 0.43 -2.67 -16.03
C LYS A 511 -0.39 -1.57 -16.72
N GLY A 512 0.12 -0.33 -16.78
CA GLY A 512 -0.60 0.82 -17.31
C GLY A 512 -1.72 1.34 -16.38
N ILE A 513 -1.82 0.83 -15.16
CA ILE A 513 -2.80 1.24 -14.17
C ILE A 513 -2.32 2.53 -13.49
N ILE A 514 -3.24 3.47 -13.27
CA ILE A 514 -2.96 4.69 -12.52
C ILE A 514 -2.94 4.37 -11.04
N VAL A 515 -1.86 4.80 -10.37
CA VAL A 515 -1.68 4.65 -8.93
C VAL A 515 -1.36 5.99 -8.28
N SER A 516 -1.73 6.14 -7.00
CA SER A 516 -1.29 7.26 -6.17
C SER A 516 0.23 7.20 -5.92
N HIS A 517 0.86 8.33 -5.59
CA HIS A 517 2.22 8.33 -5.03
C HIS A 517 2.24 7.80 -3.61
N TYR A 518 1.16 7.95 -2.88
CA TYR A 518 1.05 7.53 -1.49
C TYR A 518 0.60 6.08 -1.39
N ASP A 519 1.28 5.36 -0.52
CA ASP A 519 0.91 4.02 -0.07
C ASP A 519 -0.20 4.07 1.01
N MET A 520 -0.65 2.91 1.48
CA MET A 520 -1.71 2.82 2.49
C MET A 520 -1.33 3.53 3.80
N TYR A 521 -0.05 3.54 4.19
CA TYR A 521 0.41 4.18 5.43
C TYR A 521 0.40 5.71 5.38
N SER A 522 0.38 6.27 4.19
CA SER A 522 0.27 7.70 3.93
C SER A 522 -1.18 8.13 3.63
N ILE A 523 -1.97 7.27 2.96
CA ILE A 523 -3.38 7.52 2.60
C ILE A 523 -4.28 7.58 3.84
N GLU A 524 -4.12 6.63 4.77
CA GLU A 524 -4.92 6.57 5.99
C GLU A 524 -4.79 7.84 6.86
N PRO A 525 -3.59 8.35 7.19
CA PRO A 525 -3.46 9.61 7.91
C PRO A 525 -4.06 10.82 7.20
N LEU A 526 -4.04 10.85 5.87
CA LEU A 526 -4.70 11.92 5.08
C LEU A 526 -6.22 11.88 5.16
N GLY A 527 -6.80 10.83 5.74
CA GLY A 527 -8.23 10.64 5.85
C GLY A 527 -8.91 10.13 4.58
N LEU A 528 -8.16 9.85 3.52
CA LEU A 528 -8.70 9.22 2.32
C LEU A 528 -9.02 7.75 2.62
N VAL A 529 -10.24 7.34 2.31
CA VAL A 529 -10.70 5.99 2.62
C VAL A 529 -10.23 5.02 1.55
N LYS A 530 -9.53 3.99 2.02
CA LYS A 530 -9.14 2.85 1.22
C LYS A 530 -10.31 1.85 1.14
N MET A 531 -10.56 1.32 -0.03
CA MET A 531 -11.45 0.19 -0.27
C MET A 531 -10.66 -0.95 -0.88
N ASP A 532 -10.66 -2.11 -0.25
CA ASP A 532 -9.94 -3.27 -0.77
C ASP A 532 -10.86 -4.13 -1.64
N LEU A 533 -10.66 -4.05 -2.96
CA LEU A 533 -11.34 -4.85 -3.97
C LEU A 533 -10.38 -5.96 -4.43
N LEU A 534 -10.41 -7.09 -3.73
CA LEU A 534 -9.42 -8.16 -3.88
C LEU A 534 -9.89 -9.22 -4.88
N GLY A 535 -9.03 -9.55 -5.85
CA GLY A 535 -9.29 -10.66 -6.78
C GLY A 535 -8.96 -12.02 -6.17
N VAL A 536 -9.97 -12.85 -5.87
CA VAL A 536 -9.80 -14.13 -5.19
C VAL A 536 -10.14 -15.29 -6.12
N ARG A 537 -9.17 -16.20 -6.30
CA ARG A 537 -9.33 -17.36 -7.19
C ARG A 537 -10.31 -18.40 -6.67
N SER A 538 -10.39 -18.58 -5.35
CA SER A 538 -11.31 -19.56 -4.75
C SER A 538 -12.78 -19.29 -5.04
N LEU A 539 -13.20 -18.02 -5.11
CA LEU A 539 -14.55 -17.66 -5.51
C LEU A 539 -14.89 -18.12 -6.93
N SER A 540 -13.91 -18.12 -7.84
CA SER A 540 -14.10 -18.66 -9.20
C SER A 540 -14.29 -20.17 -9.18
N ILE A 541 -13.52 -20.89 -8.35
CA ILE A 541 -13.63 -22.34 -8.21
C ILE A 541 -15.02 -22.70 -7.72
N VAL A 542 -15.51 -22.02 -6.67
CA VAL A 542 -16.88 -22.24 -6.16
C VAL A 542 -17.91 -21.98 -7.25
N THR A 543 -17.79 -20.89 -7.99
CA THR A 543 -18.70 -20.53 -9.08
C THR A 543 -18.65 -21.56 -10.21
N ASP A 544 -17.47 -21.98 -10.62
CA ASP A 544 -17.29 -22.98 -11.68
C ASP A 544 -17.89 -24.33 -11.25
N CYS A 545 -17.71 -24.75 -9.98
CA CYS A 545 -18.35 -25.95 -9.43
C CYS A 545 -19.88 -25.85 -9.44
N LEU A 546 -20.45 -24.73 -8.98
CA LEU A 546 -21.90 -24.50 -8.98
C LEU A 546 -22.46 -24.55 -10.39
N ASN A 547 -21.77 -23.96 -11.37
CA ASN A 547 -22.21 -23.99 -12.78
C ASN A 547 -22.18 -25.40 -13.38
N GLN A 548 -21.16 -26.20 -13.06
CA GLN A 548 -21.07 -27.60 -13.47
C GLN A 548 -22.21 -28.43 -12.88
N VAL A 549 -22.44 -28.31 -11.58
CA VAL A 549 -23.56 -29.03 -10.90
C VAL A 549 -24.90 -28.63 -11.48
N LYS A 550 -25.12 -27.32 -11.77
CA LYS A 550 -26.32 -26.82 -12.41
C LYS A 550 -26.50 -27.42 -13.81
N GLY A 551 -25.45 -27.48 -14.61
CA GLY A 551 -25.47 -28.09 -15.94
C GLY A 551 -25.83 -29.58 -15.90
N ILE A 552 -25.31 -30.33 -14.93
CA ILE A 552 -25.68 -31.73 -14.70
C ILE A 552 -27.14 -31.84 -14.30
N TYR A 553 -27.62 -31.02 -13.37
CA TYR A 553 -29.01 -31.01 -12.90
C TYR A 553 -30.00 -30.67 -14.02
N GLN A 554 -29.69 -29.69 -14.86
CA GLN A 554 -30.54 -29.35 -16.03
C GLN A 554 -30.61 -30.50 -17.04
N LYS A 555 -29.51 -31.21 -17.29
CA LYS A 555 -29.51 -32.43 -18.15
C LYS A 555 -30.36 -33.55 -17.56
N LEU A 556 -30.32 -33.73 -16.23
CA LEU A 556 -31.16 -34.74 -15.57
C LEU A 556 -32.67 -34.39 -15.60
N GLN A 557 -33.04 -33.11 -15.49
CA GLN A 557 -34.44 -32.66 -15.62
C GLN A 557 -34.93 -32.65 -17.05
N GLY A 558 -34.09 -32.33 -18.03
CA GLY A 558 -34.45 -32.35 -19.45
C GLY A 558 -34.59 -33.75 -20.05
N ASN A 559 -34.07 -34.79 -19.39
CA ASN A 559 -34.15 -36.19 -19.81
C ASN A 559 -35.26 -36.98 -19.08
N GLY A 560 -36.35 -36.30 -18.67
CA GLY A 560 -37.52 -36.94 -18.07
C GLY A 560 -38.31 -37.90 -18.98
N GLU A 561 -37.81 -38.21 -20.19
CA GLU A 561 -38.26 -39.31 -21.06
C GLU A 561 -37.05 -40.15 -21.48
N LYS A 562 -36.98 -41.35 -20.86
CA LYS A 562 -36.28 -42.57 -21.32
C LYS A 562 -34.78 -42.45 -21.65
N GLY A 563 -33.95 -43.03 -20.82
CA GLY A 563 -32.61 -43.45 -21.23
C GLY A 563 -31.71 -43.84 -20.05
N ALA A 564 -31.41 -45.14 -19.98
CA ALA A 564 -30.46 -45.69 -19.04
C ALA A 564 -29.08 -45.00 -19.14
N ILE A 565 -28.47 -44.77 -17.99
CA ILE A 565 -27.09 -44.30 -17.87
C ILE A 565 -26.20 -45.45 -18.38
N SER A 566 -25.70 -45.34 -19.58
CA SER A 566 -24.55 -46.08 -20.08
C SER A 566 -23.63 -45.06 -20.74
N ASP A 567 -22.52 -44.80 -20.12
CA ASP A 567 -21.17 -44.65 -20.59
C ASP A 567 -20.37 -43.68 -19.71
N PRO A 568 -19.14 -44.04 -19.37
CA PRO A 568 -18.29 -43.17 -18.59
C PRO A 568 -17.91 -41.93 -19.40
N ILE A 569 -17.91 -40.78 -18.73
CA ILE A 569 -17.44 -39.52 -19.28
C ILE A 569 -16.00 -39.77 -19.77
N GLU A 570 -15.80 -39.83 -21.10
CA GLU A 570 -14.49 -39.65 -21.68
C GLU A 570 -13.91 -38.31 -21.16
N THR A 571 -12.89 -38.42 -20.37
CA THR A 571 -12.07 -37.28 -19.99
C THR A 571 -11.46 -36.74 -21.27
N ALA A 572 -12.00 -35.66 -21.80
CA ALA A 572 -11.32 -34.86 -22.79
C ALA A 572 -9.95 -34.43 -22.16
N GLU A 573 -8.87 -34.97 -22.72
CA GLU A 573 -7.55 -34.55 -22.39
C GLU A 573 -7.47 -33.01 -22.52
N PRO A 574 -6.90 -32.31 -21.57
CA PRO A 574 -6.67 -30.89 -21.71
C PRO A 574 -5.68 -30.71 -22.86
N GLN A 575 -6.15 -30.15 -23.97
CA GLN A 575 -5.26 -29.68 -25.02
C GLN A 575 -4.30 -28.69 -24.37
N ASN A 576 -3.03 -29.13 -24.25
CA ASN A 576 -1.88 -28.34 -23.82
C ASN A 576 -1.59 -27.25 -24.87
N ASN A 577 -2.32 -26.13 -24.82
CA ASN A 577 -2.03 -24.92 -25.57
C ASN A 577 -1.92 -23.67 -24.68
N LEU A 578 -1.54 -23.85 -23.41
CA LEU A 578 -1.26 -22.74 -22.50
C LEU A 578 0.21 -22.24 -22.54
N ALA A 579 1.07 -22.89 -23.31
CA ALA A 579 2.48 -22.52 -23.40
C ALA A 579 2.83 -21.52 -24.51
N GLU A 580 1.92 -21.28 -25.47
CA GLU A 580 2.24 -20.40 -26.62
C GLU A 580 1.70 -18.96 -26.53
N THR A 581 0.97 -18.61 -25.47
CA THR A 581 0.33 -17.28 -25.39
C THR A 581 1.17 -16.22 -24.65
N PHE A 582 2.39 -16.53 -24.24
CA PHE A 582 3.32 -15.57 -23.60
C PHE A 582 4.64 -15.38 -24.33
N ASN A 583 4.62 -15.27 -25.65
CA ASN A 583 5.77 -14.78 -26.39
C ASN A 583 5.69 -13.26 -26.54
N PHE A 584 6.31 -12.54 -25.62
CA PHE A 584 6.61 -11.13 -25.80
C PHE A 584 7.76 -10.98 -26.80
N SER A 585 7.45 -10.87 -28.09
CA SER A 585 8.42 -10.43 -29.06
C SER A 585 8.73 -8.95 -28.86
N ARG A 586 9.97 -8.66 -28.47
CA ARG A 586 10.57 -7.32 -28.55
C ARG A 586 10.66 -6.87 -30.01
N THR A 587 9.68 -6.14 -30.50
CA THR A 587 9.83 -5.36 -31.72
C THR A 587 9.82 -3.88 -31.36
N SER A 588 10.98 -3.24 -31.49
CA SER A 588 11.14 -1.81 -31.44
C SER A 588 10.38 -1.18 -32.61
N LYS A 589 9.19 -0.64 -32.39
CA LYS A 589 8.51 0.24 -33.36
C LYS A 589 8.67 1.67 -32.90
N LYS A 590 9.20 2.52 -33.83
CA LYS A 590 9.30 3.97 -33.71
C LYS A 590 7.94 4.56 -33.30
N HIS A 591 7.92 5.32 -32.21
CA HIS A 591 6.71 5.99 -31.74
C HIS A 591 6.28 7.10 -32.71
N PRO A 592 4.98 7.21 -33.04
CA PRO A 592 4.46 8.39 -33.72
C PRO A 592 4.51 9.61 -32.80
N ARG A 593 4.77 10.79 -33.38
CA ARG A 593 4.73 12.07 -32.67
C ARG A 593 3.37 12.27 -32.00
N VAL A 594 3.41 12.53 -30.70
CA VAL A 594 2.23 12.76 -29.87
C VAL A 594 1.59 14.08 -30.26
N GLN A 595 0.35 14.03 -30.74
CA GLN A 595 -0.50 15.21 -30.82
C GLN A 595 -0.86 15.69 -29.41
N GLU A 596 -0.80 17.01 -29.19
CA GLU A 596 -1.17 17.65 -27.91
C GLU A 596 -2.60 17.28 -27.53
N THR A 597 -2.77 16.56 -26.45
CA THR A 597 -4.09 16.27 -25.91
C THR A 597 -4.60 17.45 -25.08
N PRO A 598 -5.87 17.86 -25.22
CA PRO A 598 -6.46 18.91 -24.40
C PRO A 598 -6.44 18.53 -22.90
N PRO A 599 -6.34 19.51 -22.00
CA PRO A 599 -6.19 19.26 -20.55
C PRO A 599 -7.40 18.62 -19.86
N GLU A 600 -8.47 18.35 -20.59
CA GLU A 600 -9.71 17.76 -20.06
C GLU A 600 -9.90 16.29 -20.41
N LYS A 601 -8.96 15.67 -21.14
CA LYS A 601 -9.03 14.23 -21.36
C LYS A 601 -8.85 13.49 -20.04
N ASN A 602 -9.75 12.59 -19.82
CA ASN A 602 -9.84 11.67 -18.74
C ASN A 602 -8.49 10.95 -18.49
N ILE A 603 -7.95 11.05 -17.26
CA ILE A 603 -6.66 10.49 -16.90
C ILE A 603 -6.62 8.97 -17.15
N TYR A 604 -7.71 8.28 -16.83
CA TYR A 604 -7.87 6.84 -17.05
C TYR A 604 -7.84 6.50 -18.54
N GLN A 605 -8.61 7.19 -19.36
CA GLN A 605 -8.67 6.99 -20.81
C GLN A 605 -7.31 7.29 -21.48
N TYR A 606 -6.58 8.28 -20.98
CA TYR A 606 -5.23 8.57 -21.44
C TYR A 606 -4.24 7.43 -21.17
N CYS A 607 -4.35 6.78 -20.02
CA CYS A 607 -3.50 5.64 -19.67
C CYS A 607 -3.86 4.38 -20.44
N ILE A 608 -5.15 4.14 -20.71
CA ILE A 608 -5.62 3.03 -21.56
C ILE A 608 -5.12 3.23 -22.99
N GLU A 609 -5.27 4.43 -23.57
CA GLU A 609 -4.83 4.73 -24.94
C GLU A 609 -3.29 4.65 -25.11
N LYS A 610 -2.52 5.04 -24.09
CA LYS A 610 -1.04 5.05 -24.15
C LYS A 610 -0.39 3.79 -23.60
N GLY A 611 -0.97 3.17 -22.59
CA GLY A 611 -0.40 2.01 -21.92
C GLY A 611 -0.74 0.68 -22.58
N LYS A 612 -1.61 0.65 -23.62
CA LYS A 612 -2.12 -0.58 -24.24
C LYS A 612 -2.57 -1.63 -23.19
N ILE A 613 -3.32 -1.21 -22.21
CA ILE A 613 -4.25 -2.16 -21.59
C ILE A 613 -5.38 -2.26 -22.61
N VAL A 614 -5.22 -3.18 -23.51
CA VAL A 614 -6.21 -3.43 -24.52
C VAL A 614 -7.34 -4.15 -23.82
N ARG A 615 -8.42 -3.41 -23.59
CA ARG A 615 -9.70 -3.99 -23.19
C ARG A 615 -10.10 -5.14 -24.13
N GLU A 616 -9.64 -5.08 -25.36
CA GLU A 616 -9.81 -6.08 -26.42
C GLU A 616 -9.01 -7.37 -26.17
N ASP A 617 -7.87 -7.34 -25.49
CA ASP A 617 -7.10 -8.56 -25.16
C ASP A 617 -7.72 -9.35 -24.00
N ILE A 618 -8.60 -8.72 -23.20
CA ILE A 618 -9.35 -9.34 -22.12
C ILE A 618 -10.81 -9.65 -22.58
N ALA A 619 -11.29 -8.95 -23.60
CA ALA A 619 -12.66 -9.05 -24.12
C ALA A 619 -13.09 -10.48 -24.58
N PRO A 620 -12.22 -11.34 -25.15
CA PRO A 620 -12.62 -12.71 -25.49
C PRO A 620 -13.07 -13.55 -24.31
N TYR A 621 -12.58 -13.21 -23.09
CA TYR A 621 -12.92 -13.93 -21.86
C TYR A 621 -14.09 -13.28 -21.08
N LEU A 622 -14.58 -12.12 -21.53
CA LEU A 622 -15.62 -11.31 -20.86
C LEU A 622 -16.94 -11.23 -21.61
N ARG A 623 -17.21 -12.12 -22.58
CA ARG A 623 -18.51 -12.11 -23.27
C ARG A 623 -19.63 -12.52 -22.33
N PRO A 624 -20.69 -11.69 -22.17
CA PRO A 624 -21.82 -11.94 -21.26
C PRO A 624 -22.55 -13.24 -21.54
N ASP A 625 -22.46 -13.75 -22.77
CA ASP A 625 -23.27 -14.86 -23.30
C ASP A 625 -22.77 -16.23 -22.84
N HIS A 626 -21.61 -16.33 -22.24
CA HIS A 626 -20.99 -17.61 -21.88
C HIS A 626 -21.30 -18.09 -20.46
N PHE A 627 -21.87 -17.22 -19.58
CA PHE A 627 -22.12 -17.59 -18.18
C PHE A 627 -23.46 -17.04 -17.69
N PRO A 628 -24.56 -17.81 -17.76
CA PRO A 628 -25.75 -17.47 -17.01
C PRO A 628 -25.44 -17.64 -15.51
N PHE A 629 -25.22 -16.53 -14.83
CA PHE A 629 -24.99 -16.52 -13.38
C PHE A 629 -26.24 -16.97 -12.65
N LEU A 630 -26.10 -17.89 -11.70
CA LEU A 630 -27.11 -18.21 -10.72
C LEU A 630 -27.44 -16.97 -9.90
N ASP A 631 -28.61 -16.39 -10.13
CA ASP A 631 -29.18 -15.46 -9.18
C ASP A 631 -29.71 -16.28 -7.99
N ILE A 632 -28.81 -16.49 -7.01
CA ILE A 632 -29.11 -17.27 -5.81
C ILE A 632 -30.33 -16.68 -5.07
N ARG A 633 -30.63 -15.39 -5.27
CA ARG A 633 -31.78 -14.71 -4.64
C ARG A 633 -33.10 -14.97 -5.30
N LYS A 634 -33.15 -15.24 -6.59
CA LYS A 634 -34.40 -15.51 -7.33
C LYS A 634 -34.86 -16.95 -7.24
N ASN A 635 -33.98 -17.88 -6.89
CA ASN A 635 -34.28 -19.31 -6.80
C ASN A 635 -34.23 -19.83 -5.38
N HIS A 636 -35.11 -19.36 -4.51
CA HIS A 636 -35.19 -19.75 -3.09
C HIS A 636 -35.37 -21.28 -2.85
N LEU A 637 -35.58 -22.07 -3.86
CA LEU A 637 -35.82 -23.54 -3.79
C LEU A 637 -34.81 -24.35 -4.62
N SER A 638 -33.71 -23.72 -5.08
CA SER A 638 -32.69 -24.47 -5.86
C SER A 638 -31.80 -25.29 -4.91
N PRO A 639 -31.57 -26.58 -5.20
CA PRO A 639 -30.61 -27.42 -4.45
C PRO A 639 -29.15 -26.90 -4.52
N LEU A 640 -28.94 -25.84 -5.26
CA LEU A 640 -27.63 -25.15 -5.43
C LEU A 640 -27.51 -23.89 -4.61
N ASP A 641 -28.49 -23.59 -3.73
CA ASP A 641 -28.33 -22.51 -2.77
C ASP A 641 -27.30 -22.93 -1.70
N LEU A 642 -26.18 -22.21 -1.58
CA LEU A 642 -25.13 -22.51 -0.61
C LEU A 642 -25.65 -22.52 0.83
N ARG A 643 -26.73 -21.81 1.14
CA ARG A 643 -27.39 -21.80 2.45
C ARG A 643 -28.09 -23.11 2.78
N MET A 644 -28.37 -23.92 1.78
CA MET A 644 -29.03 -25.21 1.95
C MET A 644 -28.04 -26.37 2.07
N ILE A 645 -26.74 -26.13 1.95
CA ILE A 645 -25.69 -27.14 2.13
C ILE A 645 -25.59 -27.47 3.61
N PRO A 646 -25.76 -28.76 4.00
CA PRO A 646 -25.60 -29.16 5.41
C PRO A 646 -24.20 -28.88 5.93
N GLU A 647 -24.11 -28.30 7.11
CA GLU A 647 -22.83 -27.96 7.75
C GLU A 647 -22.08 -29.21 8.31
N ASN A 648 -22.77 -30.33 8.40
CA ASN A 648 -22.28 -31.62 8.95
C ASN A 648 -22.46 -32.79 7.99
N ASP A 649 -22.34 -32.55 6.67
CA ASP A 649 -22.44 -33.62 5.67
C ASP A 649 -21.39 -34.72 5.91
N SER A 650 -21.88 -35.97 6.07
CA SER A 650 -21.04 -37.11 6.48
C SER A 650 -19.99 -37.50 5.41
N HIS A 651 -20.24 -37.24 4.14
CA HIS A 651 -19.32 -37.55 3.05
C HIS A 651 -18.17 -36.50 3.05
N VAL A 652 -18.51 -35.23 3.20
CA VAL A 652 -17.53 -34.14 3.33
C VAL A 652 -16.70 -34.31 4.58
N THR A 653 -17.33 -34.62 5.72
CA THR A 653 -16.63 -34.87 7.00
C THR A 653 -15.64 -36.03 6.88
N ARG A 654 -16.04 -37.14 6.25
CA ARG A 654 -15.16 -38.30 5.98
C ARG A 654 -13.96 -37.92 5.10
N LEU A 655 -14.19 -37.13 4.03
CA LEU A 655 -13.14 -36.64 3.15
C LEU A 655 -12.12 -35.81 3.93
N LEU A 656 -12.58 -34.86 4.73
CA LEU A 656 -11.71 -33.99 5.52
C LEU A 656 -10.97 -34.76 6.62
N ARG A 657 -11.62 -35.66 7.33
CA ARG A 657 -10.99 -36.59 8.33
C ARG A 657 -9.89 -37.44 7.71
N SER A 658 -10.05 -37.88 6.49
CA SER A 658 -9.03 -38.66 5.77
C SER A 658 -7.85 -37.80 5.32
N GLY A 659 -7.98 -36.46 5.33
CA GLY A 659 -7.00 -35.51 4.80
C GLY A 659 -6.88 -35.54 3.27
N LEU A 660 -7.89 -36.04 2.56
CA LEU A 660 -7.96 -36.07 1.09
C LEU A 660 -8.56 -34.77 0.54
N SER A 661 -8.16 -33.63 1.11
CA SER A 661 -8.69 -32.28 0.81
C SER A 661 -7.81 -31.50 -0.17
N MET A 662 -7.03 -32.19 -1.02
CA MET A 662 -6.27 -31.54 -2.10
C MET A 662 -7.23 -30.86 -3.08
N GLY A 663 -6.95 -29.59 -3.44
CA GLY A 663 -7.82 -28.78 -4.29
C GLY A 663 -8.96 -28.07 -3.53
N CYS A 664 -9.16 -28.34 -2.24
CA CYS A 664 -10.15 -27.65 -1.42
C CYS A 664 -9.50 -26.43 -0.73
N PHE A 665 -10.01 -25.24 -1.01
CA PHE A 665 -9.45 -23.98 -0.52
C PHE A 665 -9.20 -23.98 0.99
N GLN A 666 -8.03 -23.50 1.42
CA GLN A 666 -7.52 -23.43 2.79
C GLN A 666 -7.34 -24.76 3.54
N THR A 667 -7.82 -25.89 3.00
CA THR A 667 -7.71 -27.20 3.66
C THR A 667 -6.67 -28.12 3.02
N GLU A 668 -6.00 -27.69 1.94
CA GLU A 668 -5.13 -28.50 1.10
C GLU A 668 -3.66 -28.56 1.53
N SER A 669 -3.18 -27.63 2.38
CA SER A 669 -1.78 -27.64 2.81
C SER A 669 -1.43 -28.90 3.63
N PRO A 670 -0.19 -29.42 3.53
CA PRO A 670 0.21 -30.62 4.31
C PRO A 670 -0.04 -30.48 5.81
N GLY A 671 0.23 -29.29 6.37
CA GLY A 671 -0.04 -28.98 7.80
C GLY A 671 -1.51 -29.03 8.14
N MET A 672 -2.39 -28.43 7.32
CA MET A 672 -3.83 -28.45 7.51
C MET A 672 -4.39 -29.87 7.36
N ARG A 673 -4.01 -30.60 6.31
CA ARG A 673 -4.44 -31.98 6.12
C ARG A 673 -4.06 -32.89 7.28
N GLY A 674 -2.85 -32.71 7.84
CA GLY A 674 -2.40 -33.40 9.05
C GLY A 674 -3.21 -33.00 10.29
N LEU A 675 -3.56 -31.73 10.42
CA LEU A 675 -4.39 -31.22 11.52
C LEU A 675 -5.81 -31.79 11.46
N LEU A 676 -6.48 -31.73 10.31
CA LEU A 676 -7.84 -32.28 10.12
C LEU A 676 -7.93 -33.76 10.44
N LYS A 677 -6.90 -34.56 10.08
CA LYS A 677 -6.78 -35.97 10.47
C LYS A 677 -6.69 -36.15 11.99
N LYS A 678 -5.94 -35.31 12.68
CA LYS A 678 -5.76 -35.40 14.15
C LYS A 678 -6.99 -34.94 14.91
N MET A 679 -7.66 -33.90 14.42
CA MET A 679 -8.86 -33.33 15.06
C MET A 679 -10.08 -34.22 14.92
N GLN A 680 -10.16 -35.08 13.89
CA GLN A 680 -11.37 -35.89 13.61
C GLN A 680 -12.63 -35.04 13.57
N ILE A 681 -12.63 -34.02 12.72
CA ILE A 681 -13.66 -32.98 12.62
C ILE A 681 -15.07 -33.56 12.35
N ASP A 682 -16.11 -32.91 12.88
CA ASP A 682 -17.50 -33.31 12.74
C ASP A 682 -18.36 -32.40 11.86
N ASP A 683 -18.03 -31.11 11.84
CA ASP A 683 -18.83 -30.08 11.17
C ASP A 683 -17.97 -28.90 10.65
N VAL A 684 -18.62 -27.84 10.20
CA VAL A 684 -17.98 -26.63 9.71
C VAL A 684 -17.29 -25.82 10.83
N ASP A 685 -17.81 -25.88 12.06
CA ASP A 685 -17.23 -25.14 13.20
C ASP A 685 -15.86 -25.73 13.58
N ASP A 686 -15.71 -27.06 13.47
CA ASP A 686 -14.42 -27.72 13.60
C ASP A 686 -13.42 -27.29 12.50
N VAL A 687 -13.89 -27.05 11.27
CA VAL A 687 -13.05 -26.54 10.17
C VAL A 687 -12.62 -25.11 10.48
N ILE A 688 -13.51 -24.25 11.00
CA ILE A 688 -13.19 -22.89 11.46
C ILE A 688 -12.09 -22.93 12.52
N THR A 689 -12.25 -23.82 13.52
CA THR A 689 -11.25 -24.03 14.58
C THR A 689 -9.90 -24.50 14.01
N ALA A 690 -9.91 -25.44 13.07
CA ALA A 690 -8.69 -25.91 12.42
C ALA A 690 -7.96 -24.78 11.69
N VAL A 691 -8.70 -23.92 10.99
CA VAL A 691 -8.14 -22.72 10.31
C VAL A 691 -7.54 -21.73 11.31
N ALA A 692 -8.12 -21.59 12.50
CA ALA A 692 -7.56 -20.75 13.56
C ALA A 692 -6.29 -21.35 14.17
N LEU A 693 -6.26 -22.66 14.44
CA LEU A 693 -5.14 -23.37 15.07
C LEU A 693 -3.90 -23.51 14.18
N ILE A 694 -4.06 -23.51 12.85
CA ILE A 694 -2.92 -23.64 11.92
C ILE A 694 -2.08 -22.36 11.81
N ARG A 695 -2.55 -21.23 12.32
CA ARG A 695 -1.84 -19.95 12.27
C ARG A 695 -0.56 -19.99 13.11
N PRO A 696 0.52 -19.29 12.68
CA PRO A 696 1.82 -19.34 13.35
C PRO A 696 1.79 -19.06 14.85
N GLY A 697 0.94 -18.14 15.30
CA GLY A 697 0.78 -17.83 16.75
C GLY A 697 0.31 -19.03 17.55
N ALA A 698 -0.80 -19.64 17.18
CA ALA A 698 -1.35 -20.82 17.87
C ALA A 698 -0.47 -22.06 17.66
N ALA A 699 0.12 -22.23 16.48
CA ALA A 699 1.00 -23.35 16.18
C ALA A 699 2.30 -23.32 16.99
N ASN A 700 2.90 -22.14 17.19
CA ASN A 700 4.17 -21.96 17.90
C ASN A 700 4.02 -21.93 19.44
N SER A 701 2.83 -21.61 19.96
CA SER A 701 2.56 -21.56 21.41
C SER A 701 2.29 -22.94 22.04
N GLY A 702 2.23 -24.00 21.25
CA GLY A 702 1.83 -25.33 21.72
C GLY A 702 0.32 -25.52 21.89
N MET A 703 -0.49 -24.46 21.73
CA MET A 703 -1.94 -24.49 21.90
C MET A 703 -2.62 -25.50 20.96
N LYS A 704 -2.13 -25.61 19.72
CA LYS A 704 -2.64 -26.57 18.74
C LYS A 704 -2.58 -28.01 19.25
N ASP A 705 -1.45 -28.44 19.80
CA ASP A 705 -1.26 -29.82 20.26
C ASP A 705 -2.04 -30.07 21.55
N LEU A 706 -2.10 -29.10 22.44
CA LEU A 706 -2.92 -29.15 23.67
C LEU A 706 -4.42 -29.24 23.32
N TYR A 707 -4.91 -28.46 22.38
CA TYR A 707 -6.30 -28.53 21.90
C TYR A 707 -6.65 -29.94 21.39
N ILE A 708 -5.78 -30.53 20.55
CA ILE A 708 -5.98 -31.89 20.01
C ILE A 708 -6.04 -32.92 21.12
N GLN A 709 -5.13 -32.86 22.11
CA GLN A 709 -5.08 -33.80 23.23
C GLN A 709 -6.33 -33.70 24.10
N ARG A 710 -6.76 -32.48 24.43
CA ARG A 710 -7.97 -32.25 25.26
C ARG A 710 -9.24 -32.67 24.53
N ARG A 711 -9.35 -32.38 23.22
CA ARG A 711 -10.47 -32.85 22.39
C ARG A 711 -10.54 -34.37 22.31
N ALA A 712 -9.40 -35.04 22.27
CA ALA A 712 -9.31 -36.49 22.23
C ALA A 712 -9.47 -37.16 23.63
N GLY A 713 -9.65 -36.38 24.71
CA GLY A 713 -9.72 -36.88 26.07
C GLY A 713 -8.39 -37.40 26.62
N LEU A 714 -7.26 -37.06 25.98
CA LEU A 714 -5.91 -37.48 26.38
C LEU A 714 -5.26 -36.50 27.36
N ALA A 715 -5.83 -35.34 27.59
CA ALA A 715 -5.42 -34.36 28.58
C ALA A 715 -6.65 -33.76 29.26
N GLU A 716 -6.53 -33.41 30.55
CA GLU A 716 -7.60 -32.75 31.27
C GLU A 716 -7.84 -31.34 30.78
N VAL A 717 -9.11 -30.90 30.78
CA VAL A 717 -9.48 -29.52 30.45
C VAL A 717 -9.38 -28.68 31.71
N GLU A 718 -8.39 -27.81 31.75
CA GLU A 718 -8.16 -26.88 32.86
C GLU A 718 -8.51 -25.45 32.43
N TYR A 719 -9.11 -24.71 33.36
CA TYR A 719 -9.40 -23.28 33.22
C TYR A 719 -8.57 -22.51 34.25
N VAL A 720 -7.85 -21.49 33.82
CA VAL A 720 -7.03 -20.64 34.70
C VAL A 720 -7.88 -20.02 35.82
N HIS A 721 -9.14 -19.70 35.53
CA HIS A 721 -10.13 -19.25 36.51
C HIS A 721 -11.49 -19.83 36.14
N HIS A 722 -12.33 -20.13 37.13
CA HIS A 722 -13.64 -20.77 36.93
C HIS A 722 -14.61 -19.92 36.09
N SER A 723 -14.50 -18.57 36.16
CA SER A 723 -15.32 -17.66 35.37
C SER A 723 -15.04 -17.76 33.86
N LEU A 724 -13.86 -18.28 33.47
CA LEU A 724 -13.49 -18.46 32.09
C LEU A 724 -14.08 -19.71 31.44
N LYS A 725 -14.71 -20.59 32.19
CA LYS A 725 -15.31 -21.79 31.62
C LYS A 725 -16.34 -21.48 30.55
N PRO A 726 -17.32 -20.57 30.71
CA PRO A 726 -18.27 -20.25 29.67
C PRO A 726 -17.63 -19.62 28.39
N VAL A 727 -16.48 -18.98 28.54
CA VAL A 727 -15.75 -18.31 27.45
C VAL A 727 -14.91 -19.29 26.65
N LEU A 728 -14.33 -20.31 27.31
CA LEU A 728 -13.32 -21.19 26.73
C LEU A 728 -13.77 -22.65 26.59
N GLU A 729 -15.04 -22.96 26.92
CA GLU A 729 -15.56 -24.33 26.90
C GLU A 729 -15.47 -24.94 25.48
N ASP A 730 -15.89 -24.22 24.45
CA ASP A 730 -15.85 -24.64 23.05
C ASP A 730 -14.45 -24.87 22.52
N THR A 731 -13.43 -24.31 23.19
CA THR A 731 -12.02 -24.44 22.84
C THR A 731 -11.19 -25.21 23.85
N TYR A 732 -11.86 -26.03 24.69
CA TYR A 732 -11.23 -26.90 25.67
C TYR A 732 -10.27 -26.16 26.62
N GLY A 733 -10.65 -24.97 27.08
CA GLY A 733 -9.85 -24.14 28.00
C GLY A 733 -8.69 -23.38 27.35
N GLY A 734 -8.62 -23.35 26.03
CA GLY A 734 -7.59 -22.64 25.29
C GLY A 734 -8.12 -21.36 24.61
N VAL A 735 -7.31 -20.30 24.56
CA VAL A 735 -7.62 -19.11 23.79
C VAL A 735 -7.21 -19.33 22.33
N VAL A 736 -8.17 -19.58 21.46
CA VAL A 736 -7.97 -19.88 20.03
C VAL A 736 -8.37 -18.71 19.15
N TYR A 737 -9.45 -18.00 19.52
CA TYR A 737 -10.03 -16.90 18.76
C TYR A 737 -9.65 -15.54 19.33
N GLN A 738 -9.62 -14.53 18.46
CA GLN A 738 -9.34 -13.15 18.89
C GLN A 738 -10.45 -12.60 19.80
N GLU A 739 -11.68 -13.01 19.57
CA GLU A 739 -12.85 -12.69 20.37
C GLU A 739 -12.71 -13.19 21.81
N GLN A 740 -12.12 -14.37 21.99
CA GLN A 740 -11.85 -14.93 23.33
C GLN A 740 -10.83 -14.09 24.11
N VAL A 741 -9.86 -13.45 23.43
CA VAL A 741 -8.96 -12.49 24.10
C VAL A 741 -9.76 -11.33 24.70
N MET A 742 -10.72 -10.81 23.94
CA MET A 742 -11.58 -9.71 24.41
C MET A 742 -12.51 -10.17 25.53
N GLN A 743 -13.10 -11.34 25.42
CA GLN A 743 -13.97 -11.93 26.45
C GLN A 743 -13.21 -12.19 27.73
N VAL A 744 -12.00 -12.73 27.65
CA VAL A 744 -11.15 -12.97 28.84
C VAL A 744 -10.82 -11.65 29.54
N ALA A 745 -10.46 -10.61 28.79
CA ALA A 745 -10.17 -9.29 29.35
C ALA A 745 -11.41 -8.66 30.00
N ALA A 746 -12.58 -8.82 29.41
CA ALA A 746 -13.83 -8.34 29.98
C ALA A 746 -14.23 -9.09 31.24
N GLU A 747 -14.09 -10.43 31.22
CA GLU A 747 -14.54 -11.29 32.33
C GLU A 747 -13.61 -11.23 33.57
N VAL A 748 -12.28 -11.14 33.32
CA VAL A 748 -11.28 -11.20 34.40
C VAL A 748 -10.93 -9.80 34.93
N ALA A 749 -10.77 -8.83 34.02
CA ALA A 749 -10.31 -7.48 34.36
C ALA A 749 -11.42 -6.42 34.26
N GLY A 750 -12.67 -6.81 33.97
CA GLY A 750 -13.80 -5.87 33.87
C GLY A 750 -13.69 -4.85 32.73
N PHE A 751 -12.84 -5.09 31.71
CA PHE A 751 -12.68 -4.18 30.58
C PHE A 751 -13.96 -4.08 29.77
N SER A 752 -14.28 -2.88 29.29
CA SER A 752 -15.25 -2.73 28.20
C SER A 752 -14.75 -3.46 26.94
N LEU A 753 -15.65 -3.85 26.04
CA LEU A 753 -15.25 -4.49 24.77
C LEU A 753 -14.34 -3.59 23.94
N SER A 754 -14.53 -2.27 24.03
CA SER A 754 -13.66 -1.29 23.38
C SER A 754 -12.23 -1.31 23.93
N GLN A 755 -12.07 -1.30 25.25
CA GLN A 755 -10.76 -1.42 25.92
C GLN A 755 -10.10 -2.78 25.64
N ALA A 756 -10.88 -3.86 25.66
CA ALA A 756 -10.41 -5.20 25.34
C ALA A 756 -9.88 -5.33 23.90
N ASP A 757 -10.49 -4.62 22.91
CA ASP A 757 -9.96 -4.58 21.54
C ASP A 757 -8.64 -3.80 21.45
N VAL A 758 -8.49 -2.71 22.20
CA VAL A 758 -7.21 -1.97 22.28
C VAL A 758 -6.11 -2.89 22.85
N LEU A 759 -6.39 -3.63 23.92
CA LEU A 759 -5.47 -4.62 24.49
C LEU A 759 -5.08 -5.70 23.47
N ARG A 760 -6.08 -6.32 22.83
CA ARG A 760 -5.88 -7.34 21.79
C ARG A 760 -4.97 -6.85 20.65
N LYS A 761 -5.17 -5.61 20.17
CA LYS A 761 -4.31 -5.01 19.14
C LYS A 761 -2.89 -4.73 19.63
N ALA A 762 -2.74 -4.26 20.87
CA ALA A 762 -1.43 -4.03 21.46
C ALA A 762 -0.62 -5.33 21.58
N MET A 763 -1.28 -6.45 21.90
CA MET A 763 -0.65 -7.79 21.96
C MET A 763 -0.20 -8.29 20.58
N THR A 764 -0.93 -7.97 19.52
CA THR A 764 -0.64 -8.48 18.16
C THR A 764 0.39 -7.64 17.39
N LYS A 765 0.52 -6.34 17.69
CA LYS A 765 1.49 -5.44 17.05
C LYS A 765 2.69 -5.21 17.99
N SER A 766 3.80 -5.91 17.74
CA SER A 766 5.03 -5.82 18.54
C SER A 766 5.62 -4.40 18.72
N ARG A 767 5.10 -3.41 18.02
CA ARG A 767 5.52 -1.99 18.08
C ARG A 767 4.87 -1.19 19.20
N ASN A 768 3.85 -1.70 19.88
CA ASN A 768 3.08 -0.96 20.90
C ASN A 768 3.39 -1.37 22.35
N LYS A 769 4.66 -1.61 22.66
CA LYS A 769 5.09 -1.91 24.03
C LYS A 769 4.64 -0.85 25.06
N LYS A 770 4.59 0.43 24.68
CA LYS A 770 4.13 1.51 25.56
C LYS A 770 2.66 1.36 25.94
N THR A 771 1.79 1.11 24.95
CA THR A 771 0.35 0.88 25.19
C THR A 771 0.11 -0.38 26.01
N LEU A 772 0.85 -1.46 25.74
CA LEU A 772 0.76 -2.68 26.52
C LEU A 772 1.17 -2.45 27.98
N LEU A 773 2.25 -1.71 28.21
CA LEU A 773 2.70 -1.37 29.58
C LEU A 773 1.74 -0.43 30.30
N SER A 774 1.12 0.55 29.62
CA SER A 774 0.11 1.43 30.23
C SER A 774 -1.16 0.68 30.64
N MET A 775 -1.59 -0.33 29.85
CA MET A 775 -2.75 -1.16 30.16
C MET A 775 -2.46 -2.31 31.13
N HIS A 776 -1.20 -2.59 31.43
CA HIS A 776 -0.80 -3.68 32.32
C HIS A 776 -1.31 -3.45 33.75
N GLN A 777 -1.21 -2.21 34.25
CA GLN A 777 -1.69 -1.87 35.58
C GLN A 777 -3.22 -1.96 35.64
N ASP A 778 -3.90 -1.37 34.64
CA ASP A 778 -5.38 -1.42 34.55
C ASP A 778 -5.93 -2.86 34.47
N PHE A 779 -5.12 -3.81 33.93
CA PHE A 779 -5.50 -5.21 33.84
C PHE A 779 -5.30 -5.97 35.16
N ILE A 780 -4.33 -5.55 35.99
CA ILE A 780 -4.01 -6.21 37.26
C ILE A 780 -4.93 -5.70 38.40
N ASP A 781 -5.21 -4.40 38.41
CA ASP A 781 -6.08 -3.75 39.40
C ASP A 781 -7.54 -4.15 39.18
#